data_e3f2befe2c5bc7619d92d878fa782d8a
#
_entry.id   e3f2befe2c5bc7619d92d878fa782d8a
#
_cell.length_a   1.000
_cell.length_b   1.000
_cell.length_c   1.000
_cell.angle_alpha   90.00
_cell.angle_beta   90.00
_cell.angle_gamma   90.00
#
_symmetry.space_group_name_H-M   'P 1'
#
loop_
_entity.id
_entity.type
_entity.pdbx_description
1 polymer ?
#
loop_
_entity_poly.entity_id
_entity_poly.type
_entity_poly.pdbx_seq_one_letter_code
_entity_poly.pdbx_strand_id
1 'polypeptide(L)'
;MKKLLVAILLTIFSTSLFAQEVEQKTAPQKAHYNISKFKQLQQELPTPNNEHRASGAPGHEYTQQQVDYKMNIVLDDENQKIFGEETITYHNNSKDNLTYLWVQLDQNMRAPNSLTSEIKGGGPDPLYSPSKFAKTFMGKPFQGGFNIEFIKDINGKEVSYMINKTMMRVNLAKPLASGENYAFSIKWWYNINDYIADGGRSGYEPFPDGNKLYVIAQFFPRLAVYNNIEGWQNLQFLGRSEFALEFGNYDVSITTPKDHILNATGVIQNPKDVFTPAQYKRYEQAKNSFENPVFIVTPEEALEAEKGRSKETKIWHFYAENVRDFGFASSRKFIWDAMAVKLNEKTVMAYSLYPKEGNPLWEEHSTRAVANTLKTYSEFTFDYPYPQATSINARRQGMEYPMICWNYGRPNEDGKYTDRTKKGMLGVITHEVGHNFFPMIVNSDERTWTWMDEGINSFVEIYAEYKYDPELFPLTKYPKDITRYMSGDQSQLAPIMSQGEDLFNFGSNAYGKPAAGLFILRETVMGHKLFDQAFKTYAERWKFKHPTPADFFRTMEDASAMDLDWFWRGWFYTTGANDIGIKEVKKYYVTDKPTERAEKMAKRYGITVDKLPPALYLISEDSASFTDDLKSKKPEDYNLLSNYINDNFSSEEKTTLKAPKYFYELVFEKPGDLVMPIIVEIEYKDGTKERKQYPAEIWRLNDAEVTKVFPSSKAITKITIDPDEQTADINLSNNSWPKKTENKFEKFKKDQIKG
;
A
#
# COMPACT_ATOMS: atom_id res chain seq x y z
N MET A 1 18.22 56.34 -29.02
CA MET A 1 18.51 55.25 -29.97
C MET A 1 19.69 54.37 -29.59
N LYS A 2 20.88 54.88 -29.19
CA LYS A 2 22.02 54.02 -28.79
C LYS A 2 21.76 53.20 -27.49
N LYS A 3 21.05 53.76 -26.50
CA LYS A 3 20.70 53.04 -25.24
C LYS A 3 19.66 51.95 -25.47
N LEU A 4 18.75 52.08 -26.43
CA LEU A 4 17.74 51.09 -26.79
C LEU A 4 18.36 49.89 -27.54
N LEU A 5 19.40 50.14 -28.35
CA LEU A 5 20.12 49.09 -29.09
C LEU A 5 20.95 48.20 -28.12
N VAL A 6 21.56 48.80 -27.06
CA VAL A 6 22.32 48.05 -26.04
C VAL A 6 21.41 47.21 -25.17
N ALA A 7 20.21 47.69 -24.81
CA ALA A 7 19.22 46.91 -24.06
C ALA A 7 18.67 45.74 -24.91
N ILE A 8 18.42 45.94 -26.19
CA ILE A 8 17.99 44.88 -27.14
C ILE A 8 19.10 43.84 -27.35
N LEU A 9 20.38 44.26 -27.47
CA LEU A 9 21.51 43.34 -27.56
C LEU A 9 21.71 42.54 -26.26
N LEU A 10 21.51 43.12 -25.07
CA LEU A 10 21.60 42.43 -23.76
C LEU A 10 20.42 41.45 -23.59
N THR A 11 19.22 41.78 -24.07
CA THR A 11 18.04 40.89 -24.01
C THR A 11 18.17 39.73 -25.02
N ILE A 12 18.70 39.99 -26.19
CA ILE A 12 19.00 38.95 -27.20
C ILE A 12 20.14 38.05 -26.69
N PHE A 13 21.13 38.61 -25.98
CA PHE A 13 22.21 37.83 -25.36
C PHE A 13 21.71 36.92 -24.23
N SER A 14 20.70 37.34 -23.46
CA SER A 14 20.16 36.52 -22.38
C SER A 14 19.21 35.43 -22.87
N THR A 15 18.48 35.64 -23.96
CA THR A 15 17.57 34.65 -24.51
C THR A 15 18.24 33.62 -25.41
N SER A 16 19.34 33.97 -26.06
CA SER A 16 20.11 33.03 -26.89
C SER A 16 21.05 32.12 -26.09
N LEU A 17 21.36 32.47 -24.84
CA LEU A 17 22.17 31.65 -23.95
C LEU A 17 21.49 30.32 -23.52
N PHE A 18 20.15 30.24 -23.58
CA PHE A 18 19.41 29.04 -23.25
C PHE A 18 19.09 28.12 -24.43
N ALA A 19 19.29 28.59 -25.67
CA ALA A 19 18.83 27.85 -26.85
C ALA A 19 19.94 27.16 -27.69
N GLN A 20 21.22 27.29 -27.38
CA GLN A 20 22.29 26.87 -28.29
C GLN A 20 23.50 26.16 -27.67
N GLU A 21 23.38 25.53 -26.51
CA GLU A 21 24.43 24.60 -26.02
C GLU A 21 24.28 23.16 -26.58
N VAL A 22 23.55 22.96 -27.68
CA VAL A 22 23.27 21.62 -28.26
C VAL A 22 24.09 21.37 -29.54
N GLU A 23 25.28 21.95 -29.68
CA GLU A 23 26.17 21.55 -30.77
C GLU A 23 27.61 21.35 -30.33
N GLN A 24 27.86 20.35 -29.49
CA GLN A 24 29.08 19.56 -29.62
C GLN A 24 28.69 18.27 -30.33
N LYS A 25 29.31 18.02 -31.47
CA LYS A 25 29.22 16.78 -32.24
C LYS A 25 29.82 15.61 -31.47
N THR A 26 29.08 15.11 -30.51
CA THR A 26 29.13 13.71 -30.12
C THR A 26 28.14 12.97 -30.98
N ALA A 27 28.38 11.67 -31.25
CA ALA A 27 27.45 10.79 -31.95
C ALA A 27 26.01 11.08 -31.50
N PRO A 28 24.99 11.00 -32.37
CA PRO A 28 23.66 11.41 -32.03
C PRO A 28 23.28 10.75 -30.70
N GLN A 29 23.37 11.52 -29.62
CA GLN A 29 22.77 11.12 -28.37
C GLN A 29 21.33 10.85 -28.73
N LYS A 30 20.86 9.64 -28.49
CA LYS A 30 19.42 9.36 -28.52
C LYS A 30 18.77 10.49 -27.74
N ALA A 31 17.97 11.30 -28.41
CA ALA A 31 17.31 12.40 -27.77
C ALA A 31 16.56 11.83 -26.59
N HIS A 32 16.96 12.23 -25.37
CA HIS A 32 16.29 11.83 -24.15
C HIS A 32 14.98 12.64 -24.06
N TYR A 33 13.95 12.14 -24.75
CA TYR A 33 12.63 12.69 -24.63
C TYR A 33 12.04 12.18 -23.32
N ASN A 34 11.98 13.03 -22.29
CA ASN A 34 11.25 12.71 -21.07
C ASN A 34 9.72 12.77 -21.24
N ILE A 35 9.24 13.10 -22.45
CA ILE A 35 7.81 13.13 -22.80
C ILE A 35 7.09 11.87 -22.35
N SER A 36 7.71 10.69 -22.48
CA SER A 36 7.11 9.44 -22.00
C SER A 36 6.91 9.41 -20.50
N LYS A 37 7.78 10.06 -19.70
CA LYS A 37 7.73 10.08 -18.23
C LYS A 37 6.72 11.08 -17.68
N PHE A 38 6.51 12.19 -18.37
CA PHE A 38 5.53 13.23 -18.05
C PHE A 38 4.28 13.19 -18.94
N LYS A 39 4.13 12.14 -19.76
CA LYS A 39 2.94 11.95 -20.57
C LYS A 39 1.75 11.67 -19.67
N GLN A 40 0.65 12.34 -19.93
CA GLN A 40 -0.61 12.13 -19.19
C GLN A 40 -1.12 10.69 -19.33
N LEU A 41 -1.72 10.14 -18.29
CA LEU A 41 -2.22 8.77 -18.26
C LEU A 41 -3.56 8.55 -18.99
N GLN A 42 -4.11 9.56 -19.63
CA GLN A 42 -5.42 9.51 -20.30
C GLN A 42 -5.58 8.36 -21.31
N GLN A 43 -4.47 7.87 -21.89
CA GLN A 43 -4.51 6.79 -22.88
C GLN A 43 -4.44 5.41 -22.23
N GLU A 44 -3.89 5.32 -21.02
CA GLU A 44 -3.74 4.09 -20.25
C GLU A 44 -4.93 3.83 -19.31
N LEU A 45 -5.57 4.90 -18.84
CA LEU A 45 -6.73 4.81 -17.95
C LEU A 45 -8.04 4.66 -18.74
N PRO A 46 -9.03 3.93 -18.22
CA PRO A 46 -10.37 3.87 -18.82
C PRO A 46 -10.94 5.25 -19.05
N THR A 47 -11.63 5.46 -20.17
CA THR A 47 -12.30 6.74 -20.45
C THR A 47 -13.38 7.03 -19.40
N PRO A 48 -13.39 8.23 -18.79
CA PRO A 48 -14.43 8.61 -17.85
C PRO A 48 -15.84 8.55 -18.48
N ASN A 49 -16.81 8.19 -17.67
CA ASN A 49 -18.21 8.06 -18.10
C ASN A 49 -19.17 8.54 -17.00
N ASN A 50 -20.46 8.25 -17.13
CA ASN A 50 -21.48 8.66 -16.17
C ASN A 50 -21.47 7.86 -14.86
N GLU A 51 -20.73 6.74 -14.81
CA GLU A 51 -20.56 5.91 -13.62
C GLU A 51 -19.21 6.14 -12.92
N HIS A 52 -18.14 6.41 -13.70
CA HIS A 52 -16.80 6.74 -13.21
C HIS A 52 -16.32 8.05 -13.81
N ARG A 53 -16.32 9.12 -13.01
CA ARG A 53 -16.05 10.50 -13.48
C ARG A 53 -14.57 10.78 -13.68
N ALA A 54 -14.27 11.82 -14.46
CA ALA A 54 -12.91 12.32 -14.65
C ALA A 54 -12.24 12.81 -13.36
N SER A 55 -13.03 13.22 -12.35
CA SER A 55 -12.54 13.57 -11.02
C SER A 55 -12.23 12.35 -10.12
N GLY A 56 -12.39 11.12 -10.62
CA GLY A 56 -12.27 9.92 -9.81
C GLY A 56 -13.44 9.64 -8.87
N ALA A 57 -14.49 10.44 -8.92
CA ALA A 57 -15.69 10.23 -8.11
C ALA A 57 -16.67 9.27 -8.80
N PRO A 58 -17.50 8.53 -8.04
CA PRO A 58 -18.62 7.82 -8.62
C PRO A 58 -19.58 8.81 -9.30
N GLY A 59 -20.09 8.42 -10.45
CA GLY A 59 -20.99 9.24 -11.25
C GLY A 59 -22.44 9.12 -10.80
N HIS A 60 -23.30 9.92 -11.43
CA HIS A 60 -24.74 9.93 -11.10
C HIS A 60 -25.49 8.69 -11.62
N GLU A 61 -24.87 7.91 -12.49
CA GLU A 61 -25.41 6.64 -13.00
C GLU A 61 -24.70 5.42 -12.38
N TYR A 62 -23.81 5.65 -11.38
CA TYR A 62 -23.13 4.56 -10.71
C TYR A 62 -24.14 3.62 -10.06
N THR A 63 -24.00 2.35 -10.39
CA THR A 63 -24.81 1.26 -9.83
C THR A 63 -23.87 0.13 -9.36
N GLN A 64 -24.32 -0.61 -8.38
CA GLN A 64 -23.70 -1.88 -7.98
C GLN A 64 -24.77 -2.85 -7.52
N GLN A 65 -24.49 -4.11 -7.62
CA GLN A 65 -25.37 -5.17 -7.19
C GLN A 65 -25.42 -5.23 -5.66
N GLN A 66 -26.41 -5.96 -5.15
CA GLN A 66 -26.49 -6.32 -3.74
C GLN A 66 -26.80 -7.82 -3.66
N VAL A 67 -26.24 -8.49 -2.65
CA VAL A 67 -26.47 -9.92 -2.44
C VAL A 67 -26.71 -10.20 -0.97
N ASP A 68 -27.93 -10.60 -0.61
CA ASP A 68 -28.28 -10.96 0.74
C ASP A 68 -28.19 -12.49 0.94
N TYR A 69 -27.69 -12.91 2.11
CA TYR A 69 -27.50 -14.31 2.46
C TYR A 69 -28.23 -14.67 3.76
N LYS A 70 -28.98 -15.76 3.72
CA LYS A 70 -29.49 -16.42 4.91
C LYS A 70 -28.91 -17.81 5.00
N MET A 71 -28.14 -18.10 6.07
CA MET A 71 -27.37 -19.34 6.16
C MET A 71 -27.65 -20.11 7.45
N ASN A 72 -27.74 -21.44 7.32
CA ASN A 72 -27.72 -22.38 8.43
C ASN A 72 -26.47 -23.26 8.30
N ILE A 73 -25.56 -23.15 9.26
CA ILE A 73 -24.25 -23.79 9.24
C ILE A 73 -24.12 -24.76 10.41
N VAL A 74 -23.52 -25.92 10.17
CA VAL A 74 -23.20 -26.90 11.22
C VAL A 74 -21.71 -27.21 11.17
N LEU A 75 -20.98 -26.94 12.24
CA LEU A 75 -19.61 -27.35 12.45
C LEU A 75 -19.56 -28.71 13.15
N ASP A 76 -19.17 -29.74 12.41
CA ASP A 76 -18.90 -31.07 12.92
C ASP A 76 -17.44 -31.17 13.41
N ASP A 77 -17.23 -30.93 14.70
CA ASP A 77 -15.91 -30.98 15.35
C ASP A 77 -15.35 -32.42 15.44
N GLU A 78 -16.19 -33.47 15.37
CA GLU A 78 -15.71 -34.85 15.43
C GLU A 78 -15.09 -35.30 14.11
N ASN A 79 -15.74 -34.97 12.98
CA ASN A 79 -15.31 -35.41 11.66
C ASN A 79 -14.61 -34.30 10.85
N GLN A 80 -14.43 -33.10 11.41
CA GLN A 80 -13.90 -31.91 10.76
C GLN A 80 -14.59 -31.61 9.44
N LYS A 81 -15.91 -31.40 9.50
CA LYS A 81 -16.75 -31.05 8.36
C LYS A 81 -17.57 -29.80 8.63
N ILE A 82 -17.89 -29.10 7.58
CA ILE A 82 -18.92 -28.07 7.57
C ILE A 82 -20.05 -28.51 6.66
N PHE A 83 -21.26 -28.36 7.16
CA PHE A 83 -22.49 -28.49 6.37
C PHE A 83 -23.16 -27.12 6.34
N GLY A 84 -23.63 -26.72 5.19
CA GLY A 84 -24.32 -25.44 5.00
C GLY A 84 -25.53 -25.58 4.10
N GLU A 85 -26.55 -24.83 4.44
CA GLU A 85 -27.68 -24.54 3.57
C GLU A 85 -27.89 -23.04 3.56
N GLU A 86 -27.86 -22.43 2.39
CA GLU A 86 -27.98 -20.99 2.21
C GLU A 86 -29.09 -20.64 1.24
N THR A 87 -29.76 -19.53 1.48
CA THR A 87 -30.62 -18.85 0.53
C THR A 87 -29.94 -17.56 0.15
N ILE A 88 -29.66 -17.40 -1.13
CA ILE A 88 -29.02 -16.25 -1.74
C ILE A 88 -30.11 -15.42 -2.42
N THR A 89 -30.17 -14.12 -2.13
CA THR A 89 -31.04 -13.18 -2.84
C THR A 89 -30.17 -12.18 -3.58
N TYR A 90 -30.15 -12.24 -4.90
CA TYR A 90 -29.41 -11.36 -5.77
C TYR A 90 -30.31 -10.23 -6.28
N HIS A 91 -29.88 -8.98 -6.12
CA HIS A 91 -30.57 -7.78 -6.56
C HIS A 91 -29.86 -7.23 -7.80
N ASN A 92 -30.51 -7.27 -8.96
CA ASN A 92 -29.95 -6.70 -10.19
C ASN A 92 -30.19 -5.21 -10.27
N ASN A 93 -29.27 -4.42 -9.77
CA ASN A 93 -29.31 -2.96 -9.83
C ASN A 93 -28.67 -2.39 -11.11
N SER A 94 -28.08 -3.25 -11.98
CA SER A 94 -27.52 -2.83 -13.26
C SER A 94 -28.60 -2.48 -14.28
N LYS A 95 -28.20 -1.88 -15.39
CA LYS A 95 -29.09 -1.60 -16.53
C LYS A 95 -29.30 -2.84 -17.43
N ASP A 96 -28.58 -3.93 -17.19
CA ASP A 96 -28.56 -5.11 -18.02
C ASP A 96 -29.57 -6.17 -17.58
N ASN A 97 -30.07 -6.93 -18.54
CA ASN A 97 -30.86 -8.13 -18.28
C ASN A 97 -29.91 -9.33 -18.13
N LEU A 98 -29.81 -9.90 -16.93
CA LEU A 98 -28.91 -10.99 -16.63
C LEU A 98 -29.58 -12.34 -16.95
N THR A 99 -28.92 -13.21 -17.73
CA THR A 99 -29.43 -14.53 -18.09
C THR A 99 -28.75 -15.65 -17.28
N TYR A 100 -27.73 -15.34 -16.54
CA TYR A 100 -27.00 -16.23 -15.63
C TYR A 100 -26.32 -15.44 -14.54
N LEU A 101 -25.95 -16.12 -13.46
CA LEU A 101 -25.14 -15.60 -12.35
C LEU A 101 -23.86 -16.43 -12.25
N TRP A 102 -22.76 -15.81 -11.80
CA TRP A 102 -21.54 -16.52 -11.44
C TRP A 102 -21.40 -16.62 -9.93
N VAL A 103 -21.10 -17.83 -9.46
CA VAL A 103 -20.87 -18.16 -8.04
C VAL A 103 -19.46 -18.68 -7.88
N GLN A 104 -18.74 -18.14 -6.90
CA GLN A 104 -17.39 -18.55 -6.52
C GLN A 104 -17.45 -19.77 -5.59
N LEU A 105 -16.66 -20.78 -5.89
CA LEU A 105 -16.53 -22.03 -5.12
C LEU A 105 -15.08 -22.19 -4.64
N ASP A 106 -14.61 -21.29 -3.77
CA ASP A 106 -13.19 -21.16 -3.44
C ASP A 106 -12.60 -22.41 -2.77
N GLN A 107 -13.38 -23.16 -2.00
CA GLN A 107 -12.92 -24.44 -1.43
C GLN A 107 -12.49 -25.46 -2.48
N ASN A 108 -12.95 -25.32 -3.73
CA ASN A 108 -12.55 -26.22 -4.84
C ASN A 108 -11.06 -26.07 -5.20
N MET A 109 -10.37 -25.02 -4.78
CA MET A 109 -8.89 -24.95 -4.88
C MET A 109 -8.21 -26.10 -4.15
N ARG A 110 -8.85 -26.68 -3.12
CA ARG A 110 -8.35 -27.82 -2.32
C ARG A 110 -8.79 -29.18 -2.84
N ALA A 111 -9.58 -29.22 -3.91
CA ALA A 111 -9.96 -30.47 -4.55
C ALA A 111 -8.72 -31.16 -5.17
N PRO A 112 -8.66 -32.52 -5.18
CA PRO A 112 -7.53 -33.23 -5.74
C PRO A 112 -7.20 -32.89 -7.20
N ASN A 113 -8.20 -32.52 -7.97
CA ASN A 113 -8.12 -32.11 -9.38
C ASN A 113 -8.22 -30.59 -9.57
N SER A 114 -7.84 -29.78 -8.57
CA SER A 114 -7.91 -28.34 -8.66
C SER A 114 -6.91 -27.76 -9.66
N LEU A 115 -7.24 -26.64 -10.26
CA LEU A 115 -6.32 -25.91 -11.12
C LEU A 115 -5.06 -25.48 -10.35
N THR A 116 -5.19 -25.05 -9.10
CA THR A 116 -4.07 -24.73 -8.20
C THR A 116 -3.08 -25.89 -8.09
N SER A 117 -3.55 -27.12 -7.97
CA SER A 117 -2.71 -28.31 -7.93
C SER A 117 -2.02 -28.58 -9.28
N GLU A 118 -2.73 -28.37 -10.38
CA GLU A 118 -2.23 -28.63 -11.74
C GLU A 118 -1.16 -27.63 -12.18
N ILE A 119 -1.27 -26.35 -11.79
CA ILE A 119 -0.31 -25.29 -12.18
C ILE A 119 0.84 -25.13 -11.22
N LYS A 120 0.83 -25.81 -10.08
CA LYS A 120 1.89 -25.70 -9.06
C LYS A 120 3.23 -26.17 -9.64
N GLY A 121 4.08 -25.18 -10.01
CA GLY A 121 5.43 -25.43 -10.48
C GLY A 121 6.42 -25.61 -9.33
N GLY A 122 7.64 -26.05 -9.68
CA GLY A 122 8.76 -26.15 -8.78
C GLY A 122 9.46 -27.53 -8.86
N GLY A 123 10.73 -27.55 -8.52
CA GLY A 123 11.51 -28.78 -8.35
C GLY A 123 11.26 -29.43 -6.99
N PRO A 124 11.84 -30.60 -6.74
CA PRO A 124 11.78 -31.20 -5.42
C PRO A 124 12.57 -30.34 -4.42
N ASP A 125 12.10 -30.26 -3.19
CA ASP A 125 12.86 -29.63 -2.12
C ASP A 125 14.21 -30.36 -1.93
N PRO A 126 15.28 -29.66 -1.60
CA PRO A 126 16.59 -30.28 -1.37
C PRO A 126 16.62 -31.18 -0.11
N LEU A 127 15.62 -31.01 0.79
CA LEU A 127 15.52 -31.74 2.05
C LEU A 127 14.08 -31.98 2.45
N TYR A 128 13.73 -33.21 2.74
CA TYR A 128 12.45 -33.63 3.29
C TYR A 128 12.63 -34.25 4.67
N SER A 129 11.89 -33.78 5.66
CA SER A 129 11.69 -34.59 6.87
C SER A 129 10.93 -35.87 6.53
N PRO A 130 11.11 -36.98 7.29
CA PRO A 130 10.35 -38.20 7.05
C PRO A 130 8.85 -38.01 6.95
N SER A 131 8.28 -37.17 7.82
CA SER A 131 6.86 -36.86 7.83
C SER A 131 6.43 -36.05 6.59
N LYS A 132 7.23 -35.06 6.17
CA LYS A 132 6.97 -34.28 4.95
C LYS A 132 7.06 -35.17 3.70
N PHE A 133 8.07 -36.05 3.63
CA PHE A 133 8.21 -36.98 2.52
C PHE A 133 7.01 -37.93 2.40
N ALA A 134 6.65 -38.57 3.53
CA ALA A 134 5.50 -39.48 3.56
C ALA A 134 4.20 -38.76 3.13
N LYS A 135 3.95 -37.56 3.64
CA LYS A 135 2.79 -36.77 3.28
C LYS A 135 2.79 -36.37 1.80
N THR A 136 3.92 -35.91 1.28
CA THR A 136 4.01 -35.42 -0.11
C THR A 136 3.91 -36.55 -1.14
N PHE A 137 4.52 -37.69 -0.87
CA PHE A 137 4.68 -38.74 -1.89
C PHE A 137 3.98 -40.07 -1.60
N MET A 138 3.55 -40.31 -0.34
CA MET A 138 2.96 -41.60 0.06
C MET A 138 1.51 -41.46 0.57
N GLY A 139 1.06 -40.23 0.91
CA GLY A 139 -0.29 -39.97 1.41
C GLY A 139 -1.34 -39.93 0.31
N LYS A 140 -2.60 -40.15 0.70
CA LYS A 140 -3.73 -39.83 -0.18
C LYS A 140 -3.91 -38.32 -0.22
N PRO A 141 -4.24 -37.73 -1.40
CA PRO A 141 -4.59 -36.32 -1.49
C PRO A 141 -5.76 -35.97 -0.54
N PHE A 142 -5.71 -34.79 0.05
CA PHE A 142 -6.83 -34.26 0.82
C PHE A 142 -8.08 -34.16 -0.07
N GLN A 143 -9.19 -34.68 0.42
CA GLN A 143 -10.48 -34.67 -0.28
C GLN A 143 -11.24 -33.38 0.03
N GLY A 144 -10.69 -32.25 -0.47
CA GLY A 144 -11.29 -30.94 -0.35
C GLY A 144 -12.25 -30.60 -1.48
N GLY A 145 -12.81 -29.41 -1.41
CA GLY A 145 -13.80 -28.89 -2.35
C GLY A 145 -15.23 -29.10 -1.90
N PHE A 146 -16.12 -28.29 -2.45
CA PHE A 146 -17.55 -28.36 -2.17
C PHE A 146 -18.19 -29.62 -2.74
N ASN A 147 -19.03 -30.25 -1.93
CA ASN A 147 -19.99 -31.25 -2.36
C ASN A 147 -21.36 -30.57 -2.39
N ILE A 148 -21.86 -30.23 -3.57
CA ILE A 148 -23.16 -29.59 -3.76
C ILE A 148 -24.23 -30.68 -3.76
N GLU A 149 -25.18 -30.61 -2.82
CA GLU A 149 -26.30 -31.55 -2.73
C GLU A 149 -27.48 -31.16 -3.62
N PHE A 150 -27.79 -29.85 -3.65
CA PHE A 150 -28.80 -29.30 -4.57
C PHE A 150 -28.62 -27.81 -4.80
N ILE A 151 -29.18 -27.33 -5.91
CA ILE A 151 -29.43 -25.91 -6.19
C ILE A 151 -30.88 -25.79 -6.62
N LYS A 152 -31.69 -25.03 -5.88
CA LYS A 152 -33.14 -24.91 -6.09
C LYS A 152 -33.58 -23.45 -6.08
N ASP A 153 -34.53 -23.11 -6.91
CA ASP A 153 -35.24 -21.83 -6.83
C ASP A 153 -36.16 -21.77 -5.58
N ILE A 154 -36.74 -20.61 -5.34
CA ILE A 154 -37.63 -20.38 -4.19
C ILE A 154 -38.88 -21.28 -4.18
N ASN A 155 -39.24 -21.88 -5.32
CA ASN A 155 -40.34 -22.80 -5.43
C ASN A 155 -39.91 -24.27 -5.25
N GLY A 156 -38.64 -24.52 -4.95
CA GLY A 156 -38.06 -25.85 -4.76
C GLY A 156 -37.71 -26.58 -6.06
N LYS A 157 -37.77 -25.92 -7.23
CA LYS A 157 -37.40 -26.48 -8.51
C LYS A 157 -35.91 -26.43 -8.72
N GLU A 158 -35.30 -27.50 -9.21
CA GLU A 158 -33.90 -27.59 -9.57
C GLU A 158 -33.48 -26.49 -10.57
N VAL A 159 -32.37 -25.81 -10.30
CA VAL A 159 -31.81 -24.79 -11.17
C VAL A 159 -30.64 -25.40 -11.95
N SER A 160 -30.58 -25.10 -13.25
CA SER A 160 -29.51 -25.58 -14.12
C SER A 160 -28.20 -24.83 -13.81
N TYR A 161 -27.12 -25.57 -13.60
CA TYR A 161 -25.80 -25.00 -13.33
C TYR A 161 -24.68 -25.81 -14.00
N MET A 162 -23.51 -25.21 -14.08
CA MET A 162 -22.27 -25.83 -14.55
C MET A 162 -21.10 -25.36 -13.68
N ILE A 163 -20.31 -26.32 -13.20
CA ILE A 163 -19.10 -26.03 -12.40
C ILE A 163 -17.85 -26.17 -13.28
N ASN A 164 -17.00 -25.16 -13.26
CA ASN A 164 -15.66 -25.18 -13.83
C ASN A 164 -14.66 -24.80 -12.73
N LYS A 165 -14.05 -25.81 -12.12
CA LYS A 165 -13.06 -25.64 -11.02
C LYS A 165 -13.63 -24.80 -9.86
N THR A 166 -13.17 -23.57 -9.65
CA THR A 166 -13.62 -22.69 -8.57
C THR A 166 -14.77 -21.75 -8.95
N MET A 167 -15.33 -21.90 -10.15
CA MET A 167 -16.45 -21.07 -10.61
C MET A 167 -17.65 -21.92 -10.99
N MET A 168 -18.83 -21.47 -10.59
CA MET A 168 -20.10 -22.08 -10.95
C MET A 168 -20.99 -21.08 -11.67
N ARG A 169 -21.45 -21.43 -12.86
CA ARG A 169 -22.43 -20.65 -13.59
C ARG A 169 -23.84 -21.21 -13.31
N VAL A 170 -24.70 -20.37 -12.78
CA VAL A 170 -26.12 -20.66 -12.52
C VAL A 170 -26.97 -20.04 -13.65
N ASN A 171 -27.69 -20.86 -14.43
CA ASN A 171 -28.47 -20.35 -15.53
C ASN A 171 -29.88 -19.99 -15.07
N LEU A 172 -30.33 -18.79 -15.38
CA LEU A 172 -31.66 -18.30 -15.02
C LEU A 172 -32.70 -18.80 -16.02
N ALA A 173 -33.85 -19.31 -15.54
CA ALA A 173 -34.93 -19.77 -16.41
C ALA A 173 -35.58 -18.64 -17.21
N LYS A 174 -35.48 -17.41 -16.69
CA LYS A 174 -35.89 -16.16 -17.36
C LYS A 174 -34.82 -15.12 -17.11
N PRO A 175 -34.57 -14.17 -18.05
CA PRO A 175 -33.71 -13.06 -17.80
C PRO A 175 -34.17 -12.28 -16.57
N LEU A 176 -33.21 -11.90 -15.69
CA LEU A 176 -33.42 -11.02 -14.54
C LEU A 176 -33.27 -9.59 -15.00
N ALA A 177 -34.37 -8.84 -15.07
CA ALA A 177 -34.36 -7.47 -15.53
C ALA A 177 -33.75 -6.51 -14.46
N SER A 178 -33.40 -5.31 -14.92
CA SER A 178 -32.99 -4.22 -14.02
C SER A 178 -34.03 -3.96 -12.94
N GLY A 179 -33.59 -3.87 -11.68
CA GLY A 179 -34.46 -3.64 -10.51
C GLY A 179 -35.17 -4.88 -9.99
N GLU A 180 -35.01 -6.05 -10.63
CA GLU A 180 -35.60 -7.31 -10.17
C GLU A 180 -34.63 -8.09 -9.25
N ASN A 181 -35.21 -8.99 -8.45
CA ASN A 181 -34.47 -9.87 -7.55
C ASN A 181 -34.64 -11.33 -7.98
N TYR A 182 -33.61 -12.13 -7.73
CA TYR A 182 -33.64 -13.55 -7.89
C TYR A 182 -33.15 -14.27 -6.65
N ALA A 183 -33.97 -15.16 -6.09
CA ALA A 183 -33.59 -15.94 -4.91
C ALA A 183 -33.49 -17.43 -5.24
N PHE A 184 -32.46 -18.09 -4.71
CA PHE A 184 -32.24 -19.53 -4.86
C PHE A 184 -31.46 -20.04 -3.64
N SER A 185 -31.57 -21.37 -3.41
CA SER A 185 -30.91 -22.03 -2.30
C SER A 185 -29.88 -23.02 -2.79
N ILE A 186 -28.75 -23.08 -2.07
CA ILE A 186 -27.70 -24.09 -2.28
C ILE A 186 -27.53 -24.85 -0.98
N LYS A 187 -27.45 -26.19 -1.05
CA LYS A 187 -27.06 -27.04 0.05
C LYS A 187 -25.75 -27.74 -0.27
N TRP A 188 -24.82 -27.69 0.66
CA TRP A 188 -23.45 -28.10 0.44
C TRP A 188 -22.77 -28.59 1.72
N TRP A 189 -21.65 -29.30 1.54
CA TRP A 189 -20.71 -29.61 2.61
C TRP A 189 -19.29 -29.76 2.05
N TYR A 190 -18.28 -29.68 2.95
CA TYR A 190 -16.91 -30.01 2.63
C TYR A 190 -16.12 -30.48 3.86
N ASN A 191 -14.95 -31.11 3.63
CA ASN A 191 -14.00 -31.50 4.67
C ASN A 191 -13.10 -30.31 5.04
N ILE A 192 -12.99 -29.98 6.33
CA ILE A 192 -12.13 -28.92 6.83
C ILE A 192 -10.70 -29.44 6.88
N ASN A 193 -9.76 -28.73 6.29
CA ASN A 193 -8.35 -29.08 6.27
C ASN A 193 -7.63 -28.70 7.58
N ASP A 194 -6.60 -29.45 7.95
CA ASP A 194 -5.58 -29.04 8.91
C ASP A 194 -4.62 -28.03 8.22
N TYR A 195 -4.85 -26.73 8.46
CA TYR A 195 -4.04 -25.71 7.80
C TYR A 195 -2.59 -25.63 8.29
N ILE A 196 -2.28 -26.18 9.46
CA ILE A 196 -0.89 -26.29 9.93
C ILE A 196 -0.11 -27.29 9.08
N ALA A 197 -0.79 -28.36 8.68
CA ALA A 197 -0.20 -29.43 7.91
C ALA A 197 -0.32 -29.20 6.39
N ASP A 198 -1.45 -28.66 5.91
CA ASP A 198 -1.79 -28.53 4.49
C ASP A 198 -1.61 -27.11 3.95
N GLY A 199 -1.43 -26.13 4.84
CA GLY A 199 -1.43 -24.71 4.48
C GLY A 199 -2.85 -24.17 4.22
N GLY A 200 -2.91 -22.91 3.81
CA GLY A 200 -4.15 -22.21 3.50
C GLY A 200 -4.63 -21.32 4.64
N ARG A 201 -5.60 -20.49 4.32
CA ARG A 201 -6.12 -19.41 5.17
C ARG A 201 -7.43 -19.78 5.89
N SER A 202 -7.90 -21.00 5.73
CA SER A 202 -9.10 -21.54 6.37
C SER A 202 -8.86 -22.99 6.76
N GLY A 203 -9.49 -23.43 7.84
CA GLY A 203 -9.34 -24.79 8.34
C GLY A 203 -9.30 -24.88 9.86
N TYR A 204 -8.59 -25.86 10.40
CA TYR A 204 -8.39 -25.99 11.84
C TYR A 204 -6.92 -26.10 12.23
N GLU A 205 -6.60 -25.62 13.44
CA GLU A 205 -5.33 -25.83 14.14
C GLU A 205 -5.52 -26.96 15.17
N PRO A 206 -4.78 -28.05 15.09
CA PRO A 206 -4.80 -29.09 16.12
C PRO A 206 -3.87 -28.72 17.30
N PHE A 207 -4.30 -29.03 18.52
CA PHE A 207 -3.51 -28.90 19.74
C PHE A 207 -3.13 -30.27 20.32
N PRO A 208 -2.02 -30.34 21.09
CA PRO A 208 -1.57 -31.60 21.69
C PRO A 208 -2.59 -32.26 22.64
N ASP A 209 -3.46 -31.47 23.25
CA ASP A 209 -4.54 -31.93 24.13
C ASP A 209 -5.76 -32.48 23.36
N GLY A 210 -5.69 -32.52 22.02
CA GLY A 210 -6.75 -32.98 21.13
C GLY A 210 -7.84 -31.94 20.84
N ASN A 211 -7.74 -30.73 21.39
CA ASN A 211 -8.60 -29.62 21.03
C ASN A 211 -8.24 -29.08 19.63
N LYS A 212 -9.18 -28.35 19.04
CA LYS A 212 -9.01 -27.68 17.78
C LYS A 212 -9.46 -26.23 17.87
N LEU A 213 -8.82 -25.38 17.09
CA LEU A 213 -9.23 -24.01 16.82
C LEU A 213 -9.58 -23.92 15.33
N TYR A 214 -10.82 -23.58 15.06
CA TYR A 214 -11.32 -23.40 13.69
C TYR A 214 -11.28 -21.94 13.29
N VAL A 215 -10.70 -21.67 12.13
CA VAL A 215 -10.78 -20.40 11.39
C VAL A 215 -11.44 -20.69 10.06
N ILE A 216 -12.62 -20.17 9.88
CA ILE A 216 -13.49 -20.57 8.78
C ILE A 216 -13.76 -19.36 7.88
N ALA A 217 -13.04 -19.35 6.78
CA ALA A 217 -13.05 -18.36 5.72
C ALA A 217 -13.36 -19.02 4.38
N GLN A 218 -13.90 -18.28 3.41
CA GLN A 218 -14.16 -18.80 2.06
C GLN A 218 -15.00 -20.08 2.08
N PHE A 219 -15.96 -20.16 2.97
CA PHE A 219 -16.54 -21.43 3.38
C PHE A 219 -17.92 -21.73 2.76
N PHE A 220 -18.50 -20.79 2.04
CA PHE A 220 -19.81 -20.92 1.40
C PHE A 220 -19.73 -20.45 -0.07
N PRO A 221 -20.61 -20.93 -0.97
CA PRO A 221 -20.72 -20.42 -2.33
C PRO A 221 -21.08 -18.93 -2.36
N ARG A 222 -20.30 -18.09 -3.03
CA ARG A 222 -20.41 -16.62 -3.02
C ARG A 222 -20.63 -16.06 -4.41
N LEU A 223 -21.54 -15.09 -4.56
CA LEU A 223 -21.76 -14.41 -5.84
C LEU A 223 -20.51 -13.58 -6.24
N ALA A 224 -20.14 -13.68 -7.51
CA ALA A 224 -19.13 -12.83 -8.11
C ALA A 224 -19.68 -11.41 -8.34
N VAL A 225 -18.81 -10.42 -8.35
CA VAL A 225 -19.16 -9.04 -8.69
C VAL A 225 -19.55 -8.95 -10.17
N TYR A 226 -20.59 -8.15 -10.46
CA TYR A 226 -20.97 -7.74 -11.80
C TYR A 226 -20.98 -6.20 -11.87
N ASN A 227 -20.15 -5.64 -12.75
CA ASN A 227 -20.08 -4.21 -12.95
C ASN A 227 -19.99 -3.84 -14.44
N ASN A 228 -20.03 -2.53 -14.75
CA ASN A 228 -19.97 -2.00 -16.11
C ASN A 228 -18.55 -1.91 -16.70
N ILE A 229 -17.51 -2.22 -15.94
CA ILE A 229 -16.11 -2.13 -16.37
C ILE A 229 -15.63 -3.47 -16.92
N GLU A 230 -15.87 -4.56 -16.18
CA GLU A 230 -15.38 -5.91 -16.46
C GLU A 230 -16.51 -6.93 -16.74
N GLY A 231 -17.76 -6.52 -16.51
CA GLY A 231 -18.87 -7.45 -16.47
C GLY A 231 -18.77 -8.34 -15.23
N TRP A 232 -18.82 -9.66 -15.40
CA TRP A 232 -18.63 -10.61 -14.31
C TRP A 232 -17.14 -10.78 -13.95
N GLN A 233 -16.80 -10.57 -12.69
CA GLN A 233 -15.47 -10.89 -12.14
C GLN A 233 -15.40 -12.40 -11.81
N ASN A 234 -15.22 -13.21 -12.84
CA ASN A 234 -15.31 -14.68 -12.77
C ASN A 234 -13.95 -15.38 -12.95
N LEU A 235 -12.86 -14.73 -12.57
CA LEU A 235 -11.54 -15.34 -12.57
C LEU A 235 -11.46 -16.50 -11.55
N GLN A 236 -10.74 -17.56 -11.91
CA GLN A 236 -10.51 -18.69 -11.02
C GLN A 236 -9.76 -18.27 -9.77
N PHE A 237 -10.13 -18.82 -8.63
CA PHE A 237 -9.37 -18.65 -7.39
C PHE A 237 -8.24 -19.67 -7.32
N LEU A 238 -6.98 -19.17 -7.31
CA LEU A 238 -5.80 -20.02 -7.28
C LEU A 238 -5.11 -20.02 -5.91
N GLY A 239 -5.57 -19.17 -4.99
CA GLY A 239 -5.13 -19.13 -3.60
C GLY A 239 -4.06 -18.09 -3.30
N ARG A 240 -3.77 -17.18 -4.23
CA ARG A 240 -2.76 -16.13 -4.08
C ARG A 240 -3.38 -14.75 -3.93
N SER A 241 -4.21 -14.36 -4.89
CA SER A 241 -5.01 -13.13 -4.83
C SER A 241 -6.30 -13.38 -4.06
N GLU A 242 -6.86 -12.31 -3.52
CA GLU A 242 -8.09 -12.35 -2.73
C GLU A 242 -9.35 -12.26 -3.61
N PHE A 243 -10.41 -11.60 -3.16
CA PHE A 243 -11.71 -11.61 -3.84
C PHE A 243 -12.31 -10.22 -3.95
N ALA A 244 -13.10 -9.99 -5.01
CA ALA A 244 -14.11 -8.95 -5.00
C ALA A 244 -15.49 -9.61 -4.81
N LEU A 245 -16.29 -9.02 -3.92
CA LEU A 245 -17.62 -9.53 -3.55
C LEU A 245 -18.60 -8.36 -3.41
N GLU A 246 -19.87 -8.62 -3.68
CA GLU A 246 -20.93 -7.62 -3.52
C GLU A 246 -21.32 -7.43 -2.06
N PHE A 247 -21.70 -6.21 -1.71
CA PHE A 247 -22.27 -5.92 -0.40
C PHE A 247 -23.70 -6.48 -0.25
N GLY A 248 -24.04 -6.85 0.97
CA GLY A 248 -25.38 -7.29 1.33
C GLY A 248 -25.53 -7.57 2.81
N ASN A 249 -26.67 -8.11 3.19
CA ASN A 249 -26.98 -8.46 4.56
C ASN A 249 -26.83 -9.98 4.77
N TYR A 250 -26.30 -10.33 5.91
CA TYR A 250 -26.05 -11.71 6.30
C TYR A 250 -26.80 -12.07 7.57
N ASP A 251 -27.72 -13.04 7.49
CA ASP A 251 -28.45 -13.62 8.60
C ASP A 251 -27.98 -15.08 8.77
N VAL A 252 -27.11 -15.33 9.76
CA VAL A 252 -26.35 -16.56 9.86
C VAL A 252 -26.53 -17.26 11.20
N SER A 253 -27.04 -18.48 11.16
CA SER A 253 -27.12 -19.38 12.32
C SER A 253 -26.04 -20.45 12.25
N ILE A 254 -25.19 -20.56 13.27
CA ILE A 254 -24.07 -21.49 13.32
C ILE A 254 -24.24 -22.43 14.51
N THR A 255 -24.41 -23.71 14.25
CA THR A 255 -24.49 -24.77 15.24
C THR A 255 -23.09 -25.30 15.54
N THR A 256 -22.69 -25.25 16.82
CA THR A 256 -21.41 -25.77 17.32
C THR A 256 -21.61 -26.63 18.57
N PRO A 257 -20.60 -27.43 19.01
CA PRO A 257 -20.63 -28.03 20.32
C PRO A 257 -20.86 -26.96 21.41
N LYS A 258 -21.63 -27.32 22.46
CA LYS A 258 -22.06 -26.38 23.49
C LYS A 258 -20.92 -25.75 24.28
N ASP A 259 -19.79 -26.44 24.38
CA ASP A 259 -18.56 -25.99 25.05
C ASP A 259 -17.65 -25.10 24.16
N HIS A 260 -17.98 -24.86 22.89
CA HIS A 260 -17.28 -23.91 22.05
C HIS A 260 -17.68 -22.47 22.36
N ILE A 261 -16.70 -21.59 22.26
CA ILE A 261 -16.87 -20.13 22.11
C ILE A 261 -16.67 -19.80 20.63
N LEU A 262 -17.52 -18.90 20.12
CA LEU A 262 -17.50 -18.51 18.70
C LEU A 262 -17.65 -16.99 18.57
N ASN A 263 -16.94 -16.40 17.62
CA ASN A 263 -17.23 -15.08 17.10
C ASN A 263 -17.17 -15.08 15.57
N ALA A 264 -17.85 -14.13 14.95
CA ALA A 264 -18.06 -14.07 13.50
C ALA A 264 -18.18 -12.63 13.00
N THR A 265 -18.24 -12.46 11.70
CA THR A 265 -18.74 -11.25 11.04
C THR A 265 -20.14 -10.92 11.59
N GLY A 266 -20.38 -9.65 11.91
CA GLY A 266 -21.69 -9.20 12.42
C GLY A 266 -21.85 -9.26 13.94
N VAL A 267 -23.03 -8.97 14.40
CA VAL A 267 -23.37 -8.86 15.83
C VAL A 267 -24.17 -10.09 16.29
N ILE A 268 -23.82 -10.62 17.45
CA ILE A 268 -24.56 -11.73 18.08
C ILE A 268 -25.97 -11.26 18.41
N GLN A 269 -26.98 -11.98 17.89
CA GLN A 269 -28.38 -11.65 18.09
C GLN A 269 -29.00 -12.33 19.34
N ASN A 270 -28.41 -13.43 19.79
CA ASN A 270 -28.89 -14.23 20.92
C ASN A 270 -27.85 -14.41 22.04
N PRO A 271 -27.21 -13.34 22.55
CA PRO A 271 -26.12 -13.46 23.52
C PRO A 271 -26.54 -14.14 24.83
N LYS A 272 -27.80 -14.02 25.25
CA LYS A 272 -28.31 -14.66 26.46
C LYS A 272 -28.40 -16.17 26.35
N ASP A 273 -28.52 -16.70 25.12
CA ASP A 273 -28.67 -18.15 24.90
C ASP A 273 -27.29 -18.83 24.80
N VAL A 274 -26.27 -18.10 24.35
CA VAL A 274 -24.94 -18.66 24.09
C VAL A 274 -23.92 -18.40 25.21
N PHE A 275 -24.10 -17.34 25.99
CA PHE A 275 -23.27 -17.03 27.15
C PHE A 275 -23.87 -17.54 28.48
N THR A 276 -23.01 -17.88 29.40
CA THR A 276 -23.43 -18.05 30.82
C THR A 276 -23.87 -16.71 31.41
N PRO A 277 -24.67 -16.68 32.50
CA PRO A 277 -25.05 -15.41 33.11
C PRO A 277 -23.86 -14.51 33.51
N ALA A 278 -22.73 -15.11 33.92
CA ALA A 278 -21.52 -14.39 34.27
C ALA A 278 -20.83 -13.80 33.04
N GLN A 279 -20.70 -14.57 31.94
CA GLN A 279 -20.16 -14.09 30.66
C GLN A 279 -21.04 -12.99 30.07
N TYR A 280 -22.35 -13.15 30.08
CA TYR A 280 -23.27 -12.12 29.60
C TYR A 280 -23.15 -10.81 30.39
N LYS A 281 -23.01 -10.88 31.71
CA LYS A 281 -22.78 -9.69 32.54
C LYS A 281 -21.49 -8.97 32.13
N ARG A 282 -20.39 -9.68 31.91
CA ARG A 282 -19.11 -9.11 31.49
C ARG A 282 -19.17 -8.58 30.01
N TYR A 283 -19.92 -9.25 29.15
CA TYR A 283 -20.20 -8.78 27.81
C TYR A 283 -20.87 -7.39 27.79
N GLU A 284 -21.87 -7.19 28.63
CA GLU A 284 -22.51 -5.88 28.79
C GLU A 284 -21.58 -4.84 29.48
N GLN A 285 -20.76 -5.27 30.43
CA GLN A 285 -19.78 -4.39 31.08
C GLN A 285 -18.74 -3.87 30.11
N ALA A 286 -18.23 -4.69 29.18
CA ALA A 286 -17.22 -4.33 28.21
C ALA A 286 -17.65 -3.16 27.32
N LYS A 287 -18.95 -3.00 27.04
CA LYS A 287 -19.51 -1.91 26.22
C LYS A 287 -19.26 -0.51 26.80
N ASN A 288 -18.88 -0.42 28.07
CA ASN A 288 -18.59 0.82 28.78
C ASN A 288 -17.13 0.90 29.26
N SER A 289 -16.26 0.00 28.83
CA SER A 289 -14.85 -0.02 29.21
C SER A 289 -13.97 0.54 28.11
N PHE A 290 -13.58 1.80 28.23
CA PHE A 290 -12.83 2.53 27.20
C PHE A 290 -11.32 2.52 27.40
N GLU A 291 -10.84 2.23 28.61
CA GLU A 291 -9.41 2.30 28.96
C GLU A 291 -8.75 0.92 28.99
N ASN A 292 -9.46 -0.07 29.52
CA ASN A 292 -8.93 -1.41 29.72
C ASN A 292 -9.88 -2.48 29.17
N PRO A 293 -9.35 -3.54 28.53
CA PRO A 293 -10.14 -4.69 28.16
C PRO A 293 -10.79 -5.37 29.38
N VAL A 294 -11.96 -5.95 29.16
CA VAL A 294 -12.72 -6.76 30.14
C VAL A 294 -12.84 -8.16 29.56
N PHE A 295 -12.50 -9.18 30.34
CA PHE A 295 -12.74 -10.57 29.94
C PHE A 295 -14.23 -10.87 29.86
N ILE A 296 -14.69 -11.29 28.71
CA ILE A 296 -16.01 -11.90 28.50
C ILE A 296 -15.92 -13.38 28.89
N VAL A 297 -14.91 -14.09 28.39
CA VAL A 297 -14.54 -15.46 28.78
C VAL A 297 -13.17 -15.39 29.42
N THR A 298 -13.09 -15.79 30.69
CA THR A 298 -11.84 -15.72 31.44
C THR A 298 -10.89 -16.86 31.11
N PRO A 299 -9.58 -16.73 31.41
CA PRO A 299 -8.63 -17.82 31.26
C PRO A 299 -9.03 -19.10 31.95
N GLU A 300 -9.62 -19.00 33.17
CA GLU A 300 -10.07 -20.15 33.96
C GLU A 300 -11.26 -20.85 33.31
N GLU A 301 -12.21 -20.09 32.75
CA GLU A 301 -13.37 -20.64 32.03
C GLU A 301 -12.91 -21.38 30.76
N ALA A 302 -11.93 -20.84 30.01
CA ALA A 302 -11.34 -21.48 28.85
C ALA A 302 -10.60 -22.78 29.22
N LEU A 303 -9.81 -22.76 30.29
CA LEU A 303 -9.12 -23.95 30.81
C LEU A 303 -10.10 -25.06 31.23
N GLU A 304 -11.24 -24.71 31.75
CA GLU A 304 -12.29 -25.69 32.12
C GLU A 304 -12.94 -26.27 30.87
N ALA A 305 -13.25 -25.42 29.88
CA ALA A 305 -13.85 -25.85 28.60
C ALA A 305 -12.93 -26.79 27.80
N GLU A 306 -11.59 -26.61 27.88
CA GLU A 306 -10.61 -27.49 27.21
C GLU A 306 -10.72 -28.96 27.66
N LYS A 307 -11.17 -29.24 28.86
CA LYS A 307 -11.32 -30.61 29.43
C LYS A 307 -12.55 -31.34 28.89
N GLY A 308 -13.52 -30.57 28.41
CA GLY A 308 -14.81 -31.08 27.95
C GLY A 308 -14.79 -31.59 26.50
N ARG A 309 -15.79 -32.39 26.17
CA ARG A 309 -16.16 -32.78 24.81
C ARG A 309 -17.68 -32.92 24.77
N SER A 310 -18.38 -31.80 24.78
CA SER A 310 -19.84 -31.79 24.81
C SER A 310 -20.42 -32.44 23.57
N LYS A 311 -21.40 -33.33 23.78
CA LYS A 311 -22.25 -33.88 22.71
C LYS A 311 -23.48 -33.03 22.44
N GLU A 312 -23.79 -32.12 23.37
CA GLU A 312 -24.84 -31.12 23.18
C GLU A 312 -24.32 -30.01 22.30
N THR A 313 -25.22 -29.38 21.58
CA THR A 313 -24.92 -28.25 20.69
C THR A 313 -25.60 -26.98 21.16
N LYS A 314 -25.13 -25.83 20.70
CA LYS A 314 -25.80 -24.54 20.80
C LYS A 314 -25.76 -23.83 19.46
N ILE A 315 -26.68 -22.92 19.25
CA ILE A 315 -26.78 -22.14 18.01
C ILE A 315 -26.39 -20.71 18.32
N TRP A 316 -25.38 -20.22 17.58
CA TRP A 316 -24.99 -18.82 17.55
C TRP A 316 -25.70 -18.16 16.37
N HIS A 317 -26.40 -17.05 16.64
CA HIS A 317 -27.08 -16.27 15.58
C HIS A 317 -26.40 -14.92 15.43
N PHE A 318 -25.92 -14.63 14.20
CA PHE A 318 -25.26 -13.38 13.84
C PHE A 318 -26.06 -12.67 12.75
N TYR A 319 -26.07 -11.35 12.81
CA TYR A 319 -26.56 -10.50 11.75
C TYR A 319 -25.52 -9.46 11.41
N ALA A 320 -25.19 -9.34 10.14
CA ALA A 320 -24.29 -8.33 9.58
C ALA A 320 -24.99 -7.55 8.47
N GLU A 321 -24.95 -6.25 8.57
CA GLU A 321 -25.59 -5.35 7.62
C GLU A 321 -24.54 -4.74 6.69
N ASN A 322 -24.84 -4.77 5.38
CA ASN A 322 -24.02 -4.14 4.34
C ASN A 322 -22.54 -4.53 4.41
N VAL A 323 -22.25 -5.82 4.47
CA VAL A 323 -20.91 -6.40 4.42
C VAL A 323 -20.72 -7.19 3.13
N ARG A 324 -19.46 -7.36 2.71
CA ARG A 324 -19.16 -8.06 1.46
C ARG A 324 -18.92 -9.56 1.63
N ASP A 325 -18.63 -10.01 2.83
CA ASP A 325 -18.28 -11.41 3.12
C ASP A 325 -18.61 -11.76 4.57
N PHE A 326 -18.49 -13.05 4.92
CA PHE A 326 -18.75 -13.57 6.25
C PHE A 326 -17.72 -14.65 6.61
N GLY A 327 -17.15 -14.55 7.79
CA GLY A 327 -16.24 -15.55 8.37
C GLY A 327 -16.50 -15.77 9.85
N PHE A 328 -16.00 -16.87 10.39
CA PHE A 328 -16.11 -17.14 11.84
C PHE A 328 -14.93 -17.95 12.37
N ALA A 329 -14.73 -17.87 13.69
CA ALA A 329 -13.79 -18.70 14.42
C ALA A 329 -14.48 -19.37 15.62
N SER A 330 -14.08 -20.61 15.95
CA SER A 330 -14.70 -21.40 16.99
C SER A 330 -13.69 -22.30 17.70
N SER A 331 -13.68 -22.31 19.03
CA SER A 331 -12.83 -23.20 19.82
C SER A 331 -13.32 -23.33 21.25
N ARG A 332 -12.98 -24.44 21.92
CA ARG A 332 -13.07 -24.58 23.39
C ARG A 332 -12.00 -23.79 24.12
N LYS A 333 -10.92 -23.44 23.43
CA LYS A 333 -9.72 -22.81 24.00
C LYS A 333 -9.80 -21.30 24.11
N PHE A 334 -10.86 -20.66 23.58
CA PHE A 334 -10.93 -19.22 23.52
C PHE A 334 -11.12 -18.54 24.87
N ILE A 335 -10.13 -17.77 25.28
CA ILE A 335 -10.25 -16.60 26.14
C ILE A 335 -10.80 -15.48 25.26
N TRP A 336 -11.68 -14.64 25.78
CA TRP A 336 -12.25 -13.53 25.02
C TRP A 336 -12.24 -12.28 25.88
N ASP A 337 -11.50 -11.27 25.46
CA ASP A 337 -11.55 -9.95 26.05
C ASP A 337 -12.04 -8.87 25.06
N ALA A 338 -12.48 -7.73 25.61
CA ALA A 338 -13.16 -6.70 24.86
C ALA A 338 -13.01 -5.32 25.49
N MET A 339 -12.98 -4.27 24.69
CA MET A 339 -13.09 -2.88 25.12
C MET A 339 -13.90 -2.04 24.16
N ALA A 340 -14.50 -0.97 24.68
CA ALA A 340 -15.18 0.04 23.89
C ALA A 340 -14.18 1.04 23.27
N VAL A 341 -14.42 1.44 22.04
CA VAL A 341 -13.60 2.42 21.30
C VAL A 341 -14.46 3.60 20.93
N LYS A 342 -14.15 4.76 21.48
CA LYS A 342 -14.82 6.01 21.12
C LYS A 342 -14.22 6.54 19.82
N LEU A 343 -15.04 6.68 18.80
CA LEU A 343 -14.81 7.44 17.58
C LEU A 343 -15.53 8.79 17.66
N ASN A 344 -15.44 9.62 16.59
CA ASN A 344 -16.05 10.95 16.63
C ASN A 344 -17.56 10.88 16.84
N GLU A 345 -18.27 10.09 16.04
CA GLU A 345 -19.74 10.04 16.04
C GLU A 345 -20.33 8.88 16.84
N LYS A 346 -19.56 7.78 17.02
CA LYS A 346 -20.08 6.56 17.62
C LYS A 346 -19.07 5.82 18.51
N THR A 347 -19.57 4.81 19.20
CA THR A 347 -18.75 3.83 19.93
C THR A 347 -18.82 2.49 19.22
N VAL A 348 -17.66 1.84 19.05
CA VAL A 348 -17.51 0.51 18.46
C VAL A 348 -16.79 -0.42 19.44
N MET A 349 -16.89 -1.74 19.25
CA MET A 349 -16.25 -2.71 20.10
C MET A 349 -14.97 -3.26 19.47
N ALA A 350 -13.89 -3.30 20.24
CA ALA A 350 -12.68 -4.05 19.94
C ALA A 350 -12.70 -5.36 20.73
N TYR A 351 -12.53 -6.49 20.02
CA TYR A 351 -12.51 -7.83 20.59
C TYR A 351 -11.21 -8.56 20.27
N SER A 352 -10.78 -9.42 21.18
CA SER A 352 -9.75 -10.42 20.90
C SER A 352 -10.15 -11.78 21.46
N LEU A 353 -10.00 -12.82 20.64
CA LEU A 353 -10.17 -14.21 21.05
C LEU A 353 -8.88 -14.98 20.79
N TYR A 354 -8.39 -15.66 21.81
CA TYR A 354 -7.11 -16.37 21.73
C TYR A 354 -7.06 -17.54 22.71
N PRO A 355 -6.30 -18.60 22.38
CA PRO A 355 -6.05 -19.68 23.33
C PRO A 355 -4.98 -19.25 24.34
N LYS A 356 -4.89 -19.95 25.46
CA LYS A 356 -3.87 -19.68 26.52
C LYS A 356 -2.43 -19.62 25.98
N GLU A 357 -2.14 -20.31 24.90
CA GLU A 357 -0.85 -20.29 24.21
C GLU A 357 -0.51 -18.92 23.62
N GLY A 358 -1.46 -17.99 23.54
CA GLY A 358 -1.25 -16.60 23.18
C GLY A 358 -0.76 -15.72 24.33
N ASN A 359 -0.98 -16.14 25.59
CA ASN A 359 -0.65 -15.35 26.78
C ASN A 359 0.83 -15.43 27.20
N PRO A 360 1.38 -14.33 27.78
CA PRO A 360 0.69 -13.07 28.14
C PRO A 360 0.57 -12.06 26.99
N LEU A 361 1.22 -12.27 25.87
CA LEU A 361 1.37 -11.31 24.78
C LEU A 361 0.01 -10.81 24.24
N TRP A 362 -0.98 -11.70 24.07
CA TRP A 362 -2.30 -11.34 23.53
C TRP A 362 -3.14 -10.54 24.50
N GLU A 363 -3.17 -10.94 25.77
CA GLU A 363 -3.86 -10.23 26.84
C GLU A 363 -3.33 -8.80 27.02
N GLU A 364 -1.98 -8.63 26.94
CA GLU A 364 -1.35 -7.34 27.14
C GLU A 364 -1.61 -6.37 25.98
N HIS A 365 -1.71 -6.87 24.73
CA HIS A 365 -1.59 -6.00 23.57
C HIS A 365 -2.71 -6.10 22.53
N SER A 366 -3.31 -7.28 22.28
CA SER A 366 -4.15 -7.50 21.10
C SER A 366 -5.34 -6.55 20.99
N THR A 367 -6.22 -6.51 21.98
CA THR A 367 -7.43 -5.67 21.96
C THR A 367 -7.09 -4.17 21.91
N ARG A 368 -5.98 -3.77 22.53
CA ARG A 368 -5.48 -2.39 22.44
C ARG A 368 -4.96 -2.06 21.04
N ALA A 369 -4.33 -3.01 20.36
CA ALA A 369 -3.91 -2.83 18.96
C ALA A 369 -5.11 -2.68 18.03
N VAL A 370 -6.16 -3.52 18.20
CA VAL A 370 -7.43 -3.35 17.46
C VAL A 370 -8.00 -1.94 17.68
N ALA A 371 -8.08 -1.48 18.93
CA ALA A 371 -8.62 -0.16 19.27
C ALA A 371 -7.79 0.99 18.65
N ASN A 372 -6.46 0.89 18.69
CA ASN A 372 -5.57 1.87 18.08
C ASN A 372 -5.71 1.92 16.55
N THR A 373 -5.81 0.75 15.91
CA THR A 373 -6.00 0.64 14.46
C THR A 373 -7.29 1.31 14.03
N LEU A 374 -8.41 0.98 14.69
CA LEU A 374 -9.72 1.59 14.40
C LEU A 374 -9.68 3.12 14.50
N LYS A 375 -9.02 3.67 15.54
CA LYS A 375 -8.88 5.13 15.71
C LYS A 375 -8.03 5.73 14.60
N THR A 376 -6.86 5.15 14.32
CA THR A 376 -5.92 5.72 13.36
C THR A 376 -6.48 5.68 11.94
N TYR A 377 -7.04 4.55 11.51
CA TYR A 377 -7.65 4.47 10.18
C TYR A 377 -8.86 5.40 10.03
N SER A 378 -9.66 5.56 11.10
CA SER A 378 -10.76 6.53 11.09
C SER A 378 -10.29 7.97 10.90
N GLU A 379 -9.13 8.35 11.42
CA GLU A 379 -8.55 9.68 11.21
C GLU A 379 -8.11 9.89 9.74
N PHE A 380 -7.54 8.86 9.12
CA PHE A 380 -7.08 8.92 7.72
C PHE A 380 -8.22 8.85 6.70
N THR A 381 -9.36 8.25 7.07
CA THR A 381 -10.46 7.93 6.15
C THR A 381 -11.79 8.49 6.62
N PHE A 382 -12.59 7.68 7.26
CA PHE A 382 -13.92 7.96 7.82
C PHE A 382 -14.10 7.18 9.13
N ASP A 383 -15.02 7.62 10.00
CA ASP A 383 -15.34 6.86 11.21
C ASP A 383 -15.76 5.44 10.86
N TYR A 384 -15.12 4.44 11.47
CA TYR A 384 -15.39 3.03 11.22
C TYR A 384 -16.89 2.72 11.29
N PRO A 385 -17.54 2.29 10.20
CA PRO A 385 -19.00 2.23 10.17
C PRO A 385 -19.59 1.01 10.87
N TYR A 386 -18.84 -0.09 10.97
CA TYR A 386 -19.34 -1.31 11.59
C TYR A 386 -19.31 -1.24 13.13
N PRO A 387 -20.12 -2.08 13.83
CA PRO A 387 -20.26 -2.02 15.28
C PRO A 387 -19.09 -2.62 16.05
N GLN A 388 -18.24 -3.41 15.42
CA GLN A 388 -17.14 -4.14 16.07
C GLN A 388 -16.01 -4.47 15.09
N ALA A 389 -14.84 -4.80 15.67
CA ALA A 389 -13.75 -5.49 14.97
C ALA A 389 -13.12 -6.48 15.94
N THR A 390 -12.79 -7.67 15.42
CA THR A 390 -12.32 -8.80 16.23
C THR A 390 -10.99 -9.33 15.69
N SER A 391 -10.01 -9.48 16.56
CA SER A 391 -8.74 -10.16 16.28
C SER A 391 -8.79 -11.58 16.88
N ILE A 392 -8.55 -12.59 16.05
CA ILE A 392 -8.53 -14.01 16.45
C ILE A 392 -7.09 -14.53 16.38
N ASN A 393 -6.57 -15.07 17.49
CA ASN A 393 -5.28 -15.74 17.44
C ASN A 393 -5.39 -17.09 16.74
N ALA A 394 -4.64 -17.26 15.67
CA ALA A 394 -4.51 -18.51 14.96
C ALA A 394 -3.09 -18.67 14.40
N ARG A 395 -2.47 -19.81 14.65
CA ARG A 395 -1.05 -20.04 14.30
C ARG A 395 -0.83 -19.95 12.81
N ARG A 396 0.16 -19.16 12.35
CA ARG A 396 0.53 -18.96 10.93
C ARG A 396 -0.57 -18.33 10.07
N GLN A 397 -1.54 -17.64 10.67
CA GLN A 397 -2.58 -16.93 9.94
C GLN A 397 -2.27 -15.43 9.90
N GLY A 398 -2.61 -14.81 8.79
CA GLY A 398 -2.83 -13.41 8.54
C GLY A 398 -3.91 -13.39 7.49
N MET A 399 -5.14 -12.96 7.84
CA MET A 399 -6.29 -13.00 6.96
C MET A 399 -7.40 -12.14 7.51
N GLU A 400 -7.93 -11.29 6.67
CA GLU A 400 -8.98 -10.34 6.93
C GLU A 400 -10.36 -10.84 6.53
N TYR A 401 -11.36 -10.37 7.26
CA TYR A 401 -12.79 -10.47 6.94
C TYR A 401 -13.54 -9.28 7.53
N PRO A 402 -14.72 -8.92 7.04
CA PRO A 402 -15.49 -7.85 7.67
C PRO A 402 -15.70 -8.11 9.15
N MET A 403 -15.28 -7.20 10.01
CA MET A 403 -15.40 -7.25 11.48
C MET A 403 -14.64 -8.37 12.20
N ILE A 404 -13.92 -9.26 11.50
CA ILE A 404 -13.16 -10.35 12.12
C ILE A 404 -11.91 -10.66 11.26
N CYS A 405 -10.78 -10.91 11.93
CA CYS A 405 -9.55 -11.29 11.26
C CYS A 405 -8.77 -12.34 12.06
N TRP A 406 -7.88 -13.07 11.38
CA TRP A 406 -7.06 -14.13 11.98
C TRP A 406 -5.60 -13.70 11.98
N ASN A 407 -4.94 -13.82 13.16
CA ASN A 407 -3.63 -13.23 13.37
C ASN A 407 -2.67 -14.21 14.04
N TYR A 408 -1.46 -14.29 13.51
CA TYR A 408 -0.39 -15.06 14.16
C TYR A 408 0.25 -14.29 15.33
N GLY A 409 1.21 -14.92 15.96
CA GLY A 409 2.04 -14.36 17.02
C GLY A 409 1.68 -14.96 18.38
N ARG A 410 2.61 -15.76 18.90
CA ARG A 410 2.51 -16.36 20.23
C ARG A 410 3.88 -16.28 20.91
N PRO A 411 3.90 -16.13 22.25
CA PRO A 411 5.14 -16.29 23.00
C PRO A 411 5.65 -17.73 22.92
N ASN A 412 6.81 -17.97 23.48
CA ASN A 412 7.32 -19.32 23.70
C ASN A 412 6.44 -20.06 24.72
N GLU A 413 6.65 -21.39 24.86
CA GLU A 413 5.89 -22.22 25.83
C GLU A 413 6.07 -21.79 27.29
N ASP A 414 7.17 -21.11 27.62
CA ASP A 414 7.41 -20.50 28.94
C ASP A 414 6.80 -19.10 29.13
N GLY A 415 6.00 -18.64 28.17
CA GLY A 415 5.35 -17.33 28.17
C GLY A 415 6.25 -16.15 27.80
N LYS A 416 7.53 -16.38 27.51
CA LYS A 416 8.45 -15.31 27.12
C LYS A 416 8.36 -14.99 25.63
N TYR A 417 8.51 -13.72 25.30
CA TYR A 417 8.55 -13.26 23.92
C TYR A 417 9.63 -12.18 23.72
N THR A 418 10.06 -12.02 22.48
CA THR A 418 11.02 -11.00 22.06
C THR A 418 10.30 -9.79 21.43
N ASP A 419 10.99 -8.66 21.28
CA ASP A 419 10.49 -7.50 20.52
C ASP A 419 10.12 -7.90 19.09
N ARG A 420 10.86 -8.83 18.48
CA ARG A 420 10.52 -9.38 17.16
C ARG A 420 9.17 -10.09 17.17
N THR A 421 8.89 -10.88 18.19
CA THR A 421 7.60 -11.59 18.35
C THR A 421 6.46 -10.60 18.57
N LYS A 422 6.67 -9.62 19.47
CA LYS A 422 5.72 -8.53 19.74
C LYS A 422 5.46 -7.72 18.46
N LYS A 423 6.52 -7.29 17.78
CA LYS A 423 6.42 -6.54 16.52
C LYS A 423 5.64 -7.31 15.46
N GLY A 424 5.93 -8.60 15.26
CA GLY A 424 5.23 -9.42 14.29
C GLY A 424 3.74 -9.60 14.61
N MET A 425 3.38 -9.76 15.88
CA MET A 425 1.98 -9.86 16.30
C MET A 425 1.24 -8.53 16.14
N LEU A 426 1.84 -7.42 16.58
CA LEU A 426 1.23 -6.09 16.46
C LEU A 426 1.07 -5.69 14.99
N GLY A 427 2.07 -5.95 14.16
CA GLY A 427 2.02 -5.69 12.74
C GLY A 427 0.86 -6.43 12.08
N VAL A 428 0.77 -7.75 12.24
CA VAL A 428 -0.33 -8.51 11.61
C VAL A 428 -1.70 -8.10 12.15
N ILE A 429 -1.86 -7.80 13.45
CA ILE A 429 -3.16 -7.32 13.97
C ILE A 429 -3.52 -5.97 13.38
N THR A 430 -2.56 -5.04 13.28
CA THR A 430 -2.79 -3.72 12.70
C THR A 430 -3.15 -3.83 11.21
N HIS A 431 -2.44 -4.68 10.47
CA HIS A 431 -2.67 -4.96 9.07
C HIS A 431 -4.07 -5.53 8.82
N GLU A 432 -4.39 -6.68 9.45
CA GLU A 432 -5.66 -7.39 9.22
C GLU A 432 -6.89 -6.62 9.72
N VAL A 433 -6.77 -5.86 10.81
CA VAL A 433 -7.84 -4.95 11.25
C VAL A 433 -7.97 -3.75 10.31
N GLY A 434 -6.86 -3.26 9.76
CA GLY A 434 -6.83 -2.18 8.77
C GLY A 434 -7.61 -2.52 7.50
N HIS A 435 -7.56 -3.77 7.06
CA HIS A 435 -8.34 -4.27 5.94
C HIS A 435 -9.86 -4.08 6.08
N ASN A 436 -10.38 -3.89 7.28
CA ASN A 436 -11.78 -3.48 7.43
C ASN A 436 -12.12 -2.19 6.69
N PHE A 437 -11.14 -1.31 6.44
CA PHE A 437 -11.31 -0.08 5.65
C PHE A 437 -11.01 -0.32 4.16
N PHE A 438 -9.92 -1.00 3.87
CA PHE A 438 -9.45 -1.38 2.54
C PHE A 438 -9.07 -2.87 2.54
N PRO A 439 -9.80 -3.78 1.90
CA PRO A 439 -10.88 -3.55 0.93
C PRO A 439 -12.29 -3.80 1.47
N MET A 440 -12.51 -4.10 2.77
CA MET A 440 -13.82 -4.54 3.25
C MET A 440 -14.91 -3.46 3.15
N ILE A 441 -14.55 -2.18 3.13
CA ILE A 441 -15.49 -1.07 2.97
C ILE A 441 -15.24 -0.32 1.65
N VAL A 442 -14.00 0.02 1.32
CA VAL A 442 -13.61 0.53 0.00
C VAL A 442 -13.20 -0.68 -0.84
N ASN A 443 -14.17 -1.27 -1.54
CA ASN A 443 -14.11 -2.64 -2.03
C ASN A 443 -13.55 -2.71 -3.45
N SER A 444 -12.22 -2.69 -3.59
CA SER A 444 -11.52 -2.89 -4.86
C SER A 444 -11.51 -4.37 -5.31
N ASP A 445 -11.28 -4.61 -6.61
CA ASP A 445 -11.03 -5.96 -7.13
C ASP A 445 -9.61 -6.42 -6.77
N GLU A 446 -9.50 -7.24 -5.74
CA GLU A 446 -8.25 -7.73 -5.19
C GLU A 446 -7.57 -8.76 -6.11
N ARG A 447 -8.31 -9.48 -6.95
CA ARG A 447 -7.71 -10.43 -7.92
C ARG A 447 -6.93 -9.72 -9.00
N THR A 448 -7.45 -8.61 -9.48
CA THR A 448 -6.83 -7.83 -10.54
C THR A 448 -5.87 -6.79 -9.97
N TRP A 449 -6.23 -6.13 -8.86
CA TRP A 449 -5.52 -4.98 -8.31
C TRP A 449 -5.13 -5.19 -6.84
N THR A 450 -4.36 -6.24 -6.55
CA THR A 450 -3.95 -6.62 -5.17
C THR A 450 -3.29 -5.46 -4.40
N TRP A 451 -2.63 -4.51 -5.07
CA TRP A 451 -2.03 -3.35 -4.42
C TRP A 451 -3.06 -2.36 -3.82
N MET A 452 -4.30 -2.34 -4.33
CA MET A 452 -5.37 -1.48 -3.77
C MET A 452 -5.89 -2.03 -2.45
N ASP A 453 -5.78 -3.29 -2.26
CA ASP A 453 -6.00 -4.03 -1.03
C ASP A 453 -4.78 -3.88 -0.10
N GLU A 454 -3.70 -4.57 -0.39
CA GLU A 454 -2.54 -4.74 0.47
C GLU A 454 -1.69 -3.47 0.60
N GLY A 455 -1.49 -2.78 -0.52
CA GLY A 455 -0.59 -1.63 -0.56
C GLY A 455 -1.18 -0.37 0.07
N ILE A 456 -2.47 -0.10 -0.14
CA ILE A 456 -3.16 1.01 0.50
C ILE A 456 -3.28 0.75 2.01
N ASN A 457 -3.61 -0.48 2.38
CA ASN A 457 -3.68 -0.89 3.78
C ASN A 457 -2.31 -0.77 4.47
N SER A 458 -1.25 -1.33 3.87
CA SER A 458 0.12 -1.23 4.43
C SER A 458 0.61 0.21 4.58
N PHE A 459 0.16 1.14 3.73
CA PHE A 459 0.49 2.55 3.90
C PHE A 459 -0.11 3.14 5.18
N VAL A 460 -1.36 2.86 5.52
CA VAL A 460 -1.99 3.39 6.75
C VAL A 460 -1.50 2.63 7.99
N GLU A 461 -1.21 1.33 7.85
CA GLU A 461 -0.58 0.48 8.86
C GLU A 461 0.68 1.12 9.46
N ILE A 462 1.57 1.70 8.64
CA ILE A 462 2.80 2.37 9.08
C ILE A 462 2.51 3.41 10.17
N TYR A 463 1.46 4.21 9.98
CA TYR A 463 1.11 5.26 10.94
C TYR A 463 0.36 4.72 12.16
N ALA A 464 -0.40 3.66 12.01
CA ALA A 464 -1.08 3.01 13.13
C ALA A 464 -0.07 2.29 14.04
N GLU A 465 0.90 1.60 13.48
CA GLU A 465 2.02 1.00 14.20
C GLU A 465 2.85 2.06 14.95
N TYR A 466 3.22 3.14 14.26
CA TYR A 466 3.95 4.25 14.87
C TYR A 466 3.20 4.89 16.03
N LYS A 467 1.89 5.09 15.91
CA LYS A 467 1.06 5.64 16.99
C LYS A 467 0.93 4.69 18.18
N TYR A 468 0.98 3.39 17.95
CA TYR A 468 0.93 2.39 19.01
C TYR A 468 2.22 2.33 19.83
N ASP A 469 3.38 2.27 19.16
CA ASP A 469 4.69 2.17 19.79
C ASP A 469 5.78 2.76 18.88
N PRO A 470 6.08 4.09 19.00
CA PRO A 470 7.03 4.76 18.13
C PRO A 470 8.48 4.25 18.22
N GLU A 471 8.85 3.64 19.36
CA GLU A 471 10.19 3.07 19.54
C GLU A 471 10.32 1.74 18.80
N LEU A 472 9.27 0.94 18.80
CA LEU A 472 9.21 -0.34 18.11
C LEU A 472 9.03 -0.18 16.59
N PHE A 473 8.28 0.84 16.15
CA PHE A 473 7.92 1.12 14.76
C PHE A 473 8.29 2.55 14.33
N PRO A 474 9.57 2.89 14.17
CA PRO A 474 9.99 4.23 13.76
C PRO A 474 9.69 4.52 12.28
N LEU A 475 9.15 5.70 11.97
CA LEU A 475 8.81 6.13 10.59
C LEU A 475 10.04 6.38 9.68
N THR A 476 11.23 6.58 10.24
CA THR A 476 12.37 7.21 9.60
C THR A 476 13.07 6.40 8.49
N LYS A 477 12.62 5.24 8.09
CA LYS A 477 13.37 4.39 7.14
C LYS A 477 12.52 3.69 6.09
N TYR A 478 11.27 4.00 5.96
CA TYR A 478 10.34 3.20 5.17
C TYR A 478 10.67 3.16 3.67
N PRO A 479 10.94 4.27 2.95
CA PRO A 479 11.28 4.21 1.53
C PRO A 479 12.61 3.49 1.25
N LYS A 480 13.54 3.50 2.21
CA LYS A 480 14.82 2.78 2.12
C LYS A 480 14.64 1.27 2.04
N ASP A 481 13.66 0.72 2.77
CA ASP A 481 13.50 -0.74 2.87
C ASP A 481 13.10 -1.39 1.53
N ILE A 482 12.42 -0.64 0.63
CA ILE A 482 12.04 -1.13 -0.70
C ILE A 482 13.19 -1.11 -1.72
N THR A 483 14.29 -0.40 -1.45
CA THR A 483 15.40 -0.21 -2.42
C THR A 483 16.03 -1.53 -2.85
N ARG A 484 16.14 -2.49 -1.92
CA ARG A 484 16.68 -3.83 -2.22
C ARG A 484 15.82 -4.58 -3.25
N TYR A 485 14.50 -4.48 -3.15
CA TYR A 485 13.59 -5.05 -4.14
C TYR A 485 13.74 -4.34 -5.48
N MET A 486 13.71 -3.00 -5.50
CA MET A 486 13.77 -2.19 -6.72
C MET A 486 15.09 -2.35 -7.48
N SER A 487 16.20 -2.60 -6.79
CA SER A 487 17.53 -2.86 -7.38
C SER A 487 17.78 -4.34 -7.69
N GLY A 488 16.82 -5.23 -7.45
CA GLY A 488 16.94 -6.67 -7.65
C GLY A 488 16.95 -7.12 -9.11
N ASP A 489 16.88 -8.42 -9.32
CA ASP A 489 16.82 -9.03 -10.65
C ASP A 489 15.57 -8.59 -11.40
N GLN A 490 15.74 -7.80 -12.47
CA GLN A 490 14.65 -7.23 -13.26
C GLN A 490 13.75 -8.28 -13.92
N SER A 491 14.26 -9.51 -14.14
CA SER A 491 13.44 -10.62 -14.67
C SER A 491 12.38 -11.14 -13.70
N GLN A 492 12.52 -10.79 -12.41
CA GLN A 492 11.62 -11.19 -11.33
C GLN A 492 10.75 -10.04 -10.82
N LEU A 493 10.89 -8.86 -11.42
CA LEU A 493 10.08 -7.69 -11.08
C LEU A 493 8.91 -7.54 -12.04
N ALA A 494 7.78 -7.11 -11.50
CA ALA A 494 6.61 -6.74 -12.26
C ALA A 494 6.14 -5.34 -11.86
N PRO A 495 5.48 -4.58 -12.74
CA PRO A 495 4.79 -3.36 -12.35
C PRO A 495 3.76 -3.62 -11.23
N ILE A 496 3.49 -2.64 -10.39
CA ILE A 496 2.43 -2.72 -9.36
C ILE A 496 1.07 -3.02 -10.01
N MET A 497 0.84 -2.48 -11.22
CA MET A 497 -0.38 -2.69 -12.02
C MET A 497 -0.50 -4.07 -12.66
N SER A 498 0.15 -5.10 -12.09
CA SER A 498 0.04 -6.50 -12.53
C SER A 498 -0.93 -7.27 -11.66
N GLN A 499 -1.56 -8.32 -12.22
CA GLN A 499 -2.41 -9.23 -11.44
C GLN A 499 -1.61 -9.95 -10.36
N GLY A 500 -2.22 -10.20 -9.20
CA GLY A 500 -1.56 -10.86 -8.07
C GLY A 500 -1.03 -12.26 -8.40
N GLU A 501 -1.70 -13.02 -9.25
CA GLU A 501 -1.25 -14.36 -9.66
C GLU A 501 0.04 -14.34 -10.48
N ASP A 502 0.36 -13.23 -11.17
CA ASP A 502 1.54 -13.06 -12.02
C ASP A 502 2.77 -12.54 -11.27
N LEU A 503 2.65 -12.22 -9.97
CA LEU A 503 3.72 -11.63 -9.19
C LEU A 503 4.70 -12.68 -8.67
N PHE A 504 5.99 -12.57 -9.04
CA PHE A 504 7.04 -13.41 -8.46
C PHE A 504 7.32 -13.03 -7.00
N ASN A 505 7.58 -11.74 -6.74
CA ASN A 505 7.83 -11.18 -5.41
C ASN A 505 6.57 -10.51 -4.84
N PHE A 506 5.58 -11.31 -4.50
CA PHE A 506 4.24 -10.84 -4.09
C PHE A 506 4.28 -9.79 -2.98
N GLY A 507 4.91 -10.09 -1.83
CA GLY A 507 4.94 -9.16 -0.69
C GLY A 507 5.61 -7.81 -0.98
N SER A 508 6.72 -7.79 -1.75
CA SER A 508 7.35 -6.52 -2.11
C SER A 508 6.55 -5.73 -3.15
N ASN A 509 5.87 -6.41 -4.08
CA ASN A 509 5.11 -5.77 -5.15
C ASN A 509 3.74 -5.27 -4.68
N ALA A 510 2.97 -6.13 -4.02
CA ALA A 510 1.60 -5.81 -3.62
C ALA A 510 1.55 -4.93 -2.35
N TYR A 511 2.47 -5.12 -1.40
CA TYR A 511 2.52 -4.43 -0.10
C TYR A 511 3.55 -3.30 -0.11
N GLY A 512 4.84 -3.66 -0.19
CA GLY A 512 5.95 -2.77 0.12
C GLY A 512 6.12 -1.61 -0.86
N LYS A 513 6.15 -1.88 -2.17
CA LYS A 513 6.36 -0.84 -3.19
C LYS A 513 5.23 0.18 -3.27
N PRO A 514 3.93 -0.21 -3.29
CA PRO A 514 2.85 0.77 -3.27
C PRO A 514 2.79 1.56 -1.96
N ALA A 515 2.97 0.91 -0.79
CA ALA A 515 3.00 1.61 0.48
C ALA A 515 4.15 2.64 0.56
N ALA A 516 5.36 2.27 0.09
CA ALA A 516 6.49 3.20 -0.01
C ALA A 516 6.19 4.37 -0.97
N GLY A 517 5.52 4.10 -2.10
CA GLY A 517 5.07 5.14 -3.03
C GLY A 517 4.12 6.14 -2.40
N LEU A 518 3.09 5.66 -1.70
CA LEU A 518 2.14 6.51 -0.99
C LEU A 518 2.81 7.30 0.16
N PHE A 519 3.76 6.68 0.87
CA PHE A 519 4.57 7.35 1.88
C PHE A 519 5.40 8.49 1.27
N ILE A 520 6.08 8.25 0.13
CA ILE A 520 6.83 9.28 -0.60
C ILE A 520 5.91 10.42 -1.06
N LEU A 521 4.72 10.11 -1.56
CA LEU A 521 3.73 11.13 -1.94
C LEU A 521 3.36 12.00 -0.75
N ARG A 522 3.06 11.39 0.41
CA ARG A 522 2.65 12.12 1.62
C ARG A 522 3.77 12.95 2.22
N GLU A 523 4.94 12.33 2.44
CA GLU A 523 6.03 12.97 3.18
C GLU A 523 6.88 13.91 2.31
N THR A 524 6.97 13.65 0.99
CA THR A 524 7.97 14.31 0.14
C THR A 524 7.36 15.11 -1.01
N VAL A 525 6.34 14.58 -1.70
CA VAL A 525 5.83 15.20 -2.95
C VAL A 525 4.70 16.18 -2.68
N MET A 526 3.64 15.74 -1.99
CA MET A 526 2.40 16.50 -1.77
C MET A 526 2.41 17.27 -0.45
N GLY A 527 3.06 16.72 0.56
CA GLY A 527 2.95 17.15 1.95
C GLY A 527 1.64 16.66 2.62
N HIS A 528 1.66 16.59 3.94
CA HIS A 528 0.59 15.98 4.74
C HIS A 528 -0.79 16.55 4.43
N LYS A 529 -0.92 17.88 4.37
CA LYS A 529 -2.23 18.53 4.21
C LYS A 529 -2.94 18.14 2.91
N LEU A 530 -2.23 18.18 1.78
CA LEU A 530 -2.84 17.88 0.48
C LEU A 530 -3.08 16.38 0.33
N PHE A 531 -2.11 15.57 0.73
CA PHE A 531 -2.25 14.12 0.66
C PHE A 531 -3.40 13.61 1.54
N ASP A 532 -3.42 13.99 2.83
CA ASP A 532 -4.43 13.49 3.78
C ASP A 532 -5.84 13.91 3.35
N GLN A 533 -6.01 15.13 2.82
CA GLN A 533 -7.28 15.58 2.26
C GLN A 533 -7.69 14.75 1.03
N ALA A 534 -6.77 14.50 0.10
CA ALA A 534 -7.06 13.75 -1.12
C ALA A 534 -7.36 12.27 -0.80
N PHE A 535 -6.58 11.65 0.08
CA PHE A 535 -6.76 10.28 0.50
C PHE A 535 -8.09 10.07 1.25
N LYS A 536 -8.43 10.99 2.15
CA LYS A 536 -9.74 10.98 2.83
C LYS A 536 -10.89 11.15 1.83
N THR A 537 -10.72 12.03 0.84
CA THR A 537 -11.71 12.23 -0.23
C THR A 537 -11.93 10.94 -1.04
N TYR A 538 -10.85 10.20 -1.35
CA TYR A 538 -10.95 8.90 -2.01
C TYR A 538 -11.75 7.90 -1.16
N ALA A 539 -11.39 7.74 0.09
CA ALA A 539 -12.05 6.81 1.00
C ALA A 539 -13.56 7.12 1.14
N GLU A 540 -13.92 8.39 1.34
CA GLU A 540 -15.32 8.83 1.46
C GLU A 540 -16.11 8.67 0.15
N ARG A 541 -15.52 8.96 -1.01
CA ARG A 541 -16.16 8.79 -2.34
C ARG A 541 -16.52 7.33 -2.61
N TRP A 542 -15.62 6.42 -2.23
CA TRP A 542 -15.72 5.01 -2.58
C TRP A 542 -16.12 4.09 -1.41
N LYS A 543 -16.49 4.66 -0.28
CA LYS A 543 -17.08 3.94 0.85
C LYS A 543 -18.29 3.12 0.39
N PHE A 544 -18.27 1.81 0.64
CA PHE A 544 -19.26 0.83 0.21
C PHE A 544 -19.45 0.76 -1.32
N LYS A 545 -18.38 0.93 -2.08
CA LYS A 545 -18.38 0.88 -3.55
C LYS A 545 -17.14 0.14 -4.06
N HIS A 546 -17.10 -0.08 -5.38
CA HIS A 546 -16.03 -0.78 -6.09
C HIS A 546 -15.18 0.19 -6.90
N PRO A 547 -14.11 0.79 -6.32
CA PRO A 547 -13.21 1.66 -7.06
C PRO A 547 -12.23 0.85 -7.93
N THR A 548 -11.74 1.52 -8.98
CA THR A 548 -10.63 1.06 -9.80
C THR A 548 -9.36 1.88 -9.52
N PRO A 549 -8.17 1.45 -10.00
CA PRO A 549 -6.97 2.28 -9.95
C PRO A 549 -7.15 3.68 -10.53
N ALA A 550 -7.92 3.79 -11.62
CA ALA A 550 -8.20 5.08 -12.26
C ALA A 550 -8.97 6.03 -11.32
N ASP A 551 -9.88 5.51 -10.53
CA ASP A 551 -10.65 6.31 -9.57
C ASP A 551 -9.76 6.80 -8.43
N PHE A 552 -8.81 5.98 -7.98
CA PHE A 552 -7.82 6.39 -6.99
C PHE A 552 -6.90 7.49 -7.53
N PHE A 553 -6.24 7.27 -8.67
CA PHE A 553 -5.30 8.24 -9.24
C PHE A 553 -5.97 9.58 -9.52
N ARG A 554 -7.13 9.55 -10.20
CA ARG A 554 -7.91 10.76 -10.49
C ARG A 554 -8.39 11.49 -9.24
N THR A 555 -8.81 10.75 -8.21
CA THR A 555 -9.24 11.40 -6.96
C THR A 555 -8.06 12.09 -6.26
N MET A 556 -6.89 11.46 -6.23
CA MET A 556 -5.71 12.06 -5.63
C MET A 556 -5.31 13.36 -6.33
N GLU A 557 -5.40 13.41 -7.66
CA GLU A 557 -5.10 14.60 -8.44
C GLU A 557 -6.20 15.69 -8.34
N ASP A 558 -7.48 15.31 -8.47
CA ASP A 558 -8.61 16.24 -8.39
C ASP A 558 -8.67 16.94 -7.03
N ALA A 559 -8.53 16.19 -5.95
CA ALA A 559 -8.65 16.72 -4.60
C ALA A 559 -7.43 17.54 -4.14
N SER A 560 -6.25 17.28 -4.70
CA SER A 560 -5.01 18.00 -4.38
C SER A 560 -4.68 19.13 -5.34
N ALA A 561 -5.30 19.17 -6.52
CA ALA A 561 -4.96 20.04 -7.66
C ALA A 561 -3.50 19.86 -8.13
N MET A 562 -2.94 18.66 -8.02
CA MET A 562 -1.58 18.33 -8.46
C MET A 562 -1.62 17.38 -9.67
N ASP A 563 -0.72 17.62 -10.64
CA ASP A 563 -0.44 16.66 -11.72
C ASP A 563 0.53 15.59 -11.17
N LEU A 564 0.03 14.37 -10.95
CA LEU A 564 0.80 13.24 -10.43
C LEU A 564 0.97 12.12 -11.47
N ASP A 565 0.53 12.32 -12.71
CA ASP A 565 0.63 11.32 -13.79
C ASP A 565 2.07 10.80 -13.98
N TRP A 566 3.08 11.67 -13.81
CA TRP A 566 4.49 11.28 -13.86
C TRP A 566 4.86 10.28 -12.76
N PHE A 567 4.28 10.44 -11.56
CA PHE A 567 4.53 9.54 -10.43
C PHE A 567 3.84 8.20 -10.65
N TRP A 568 2.54 8.22 -10.97
CA TRP A 568 1.76 7.01 -11.25
C TRP A 568 2.41 6.20 -12.35
N ARG A 569 2.73 6.83 -13.48
CA ARG A 569 3.38 6.21 -14.63
C ARG A 569 4.69 5.51 -14.26
N GLY A 570 5.57 6.19 -13.55
CA GLY A 570 6.85 5.64 -13.14
C GLY A 570 6.72 4.55 -12.08
N TRP A 571 6.09 4.89 -10.98
CA TRP A 571 6.06 4.04 -9.79
C TRP A 571 5.16 2.82 -9.94
N PHE A 572 3.97 2.97 -10.55
CA PHE A 572 2.96 1.91 -10.63
C PHE A 572 3.02 1.10 -11.92
N TYR A 573 3.36 1.73 -13.06
CA TYR A 573 3.33 1.07 -14.38
C TYR A 573 4.68 0.53 -14.84
N THR A 574 5.77 0.75 -14.08
CA THR A 574 7.11 0.27 -14.44
C THR A 574 7.80 -0.45 -13.30
N THR A 575 8.91 -1.13 -13.65
CA THR A 575 9.84 -1.75 -12.69
C THR A 575 11.04 -0.85 -12.41
N GLY A 576 11.04 0.40 -12.88
CA GLY A 576 12.13 1.35 -12.73
C GLY A 576 12.47 1.66 -11.26
N ALA A 577 13.70 2.12 -11.03
CA ALA A 577 14.20 2.53 -9.73
C ALA A 577 14.64 3.99 -9.72
N ASN A 578 14.64 4.61 -8.54
CA ASN A 578 15.20 5.94 -8.34
C ASN A 578 16.71 5.87 -8.10
N ASP A 579 17.48 6.66 -8.86
CA ASP A 579 18.91 6.89 -8.65
C ASP A 579 19.18 8.33 -9.13
N ILE A 580 19.44 9.25 -8.21
CA ILE A 580 19.74 10.65 -8.48
C ILE A 580 21.08 10.99 -7.80
N GLY A 581 22.06 11.43 -8.58
CA GLY A 581 23.39 11.72 -8.09
C GLY A 581 23.88 13.15 -8.35
N ILE A 582 24.97 13.50 -7.72
CA ILE A 582 25.76 14.70 -8.01
C ILE A 582 26.86 14.31 -9.01
N LYS A 583 26.68 14.71 -10.27
CA LYS A 583 27.66 14.46 -11.32
C LYS A 583 28.89 15.34 -11.12
N GLU A 584 28.67 16.65 -10.93
CA GLU A 584 29.72 17.64 -10.87
C GLU A 584 29.31 18.84 -10.00
N VAL A 585 30.28 19.45 -9.34
CA VAL A 585 30.13 20.75 -8.67
C VAL A 585 31.27 21.64 -9.11
N LYS A 586 30.94 22.73 -9.81
CA LYS A 586 31.89 23.75 -10.22
C LYS A 586 31.73 25.02 -9.36
N LYS A 587 32.82 25.67 -9.03
CA LYS A 587 32.82 26.88 -8.26
C LYS A 587 33.30 28.06 -9.10
N TYR A 588 32.54 29.14 -9.07
CA TYR A 588 32.82 30.35 -9.82
C TYR A 588 33.02 31.52 -8.92
N TYR A 589 33.83 32.44 -9.40
CA TYR A 589 34.12 33.76 -8.77
C TYR A 589 33.81 34.86 -9.75
N VAL A 590 33.60 36.09 -9.21
CA VAL A 590 33.35 37.26 -10.06
C VAL A 590 34.68 37.84 -10.55
N THR A 591 34.71 38.28 -11.81
CA THR A 591 35.83 39.04 -12.42
C THR A 591 35.26 40.10 -13.38
N ASP A 592 35.99 41.20 -13.58
CA ASP A 592 35.70 42.21 -14.59
C ASP A 592 36.44 41.95 -15.93
N LYS A 593 37.25 40.89 -15.99
CA LYS A 593 37.95 40.48 -17.19
C LYS A 593 37.12 39.50 -17.98
N PRO A 594 37.03 39.64 -19.33
CA PRO A 594 36.38 38.66 -20.16
C PRO A 594 36.93 37.24 -19.94
N THR A 595 36.05 36.27 -19.81
CA THR A 595 36.40 34.85 -19.66
C THR A 595 36.51 34.21 -21.04
N GLU A 596 37.22 33.09 -21.15
CA GLU A 596 37.31 32.30 -22.41
C GLU A 596 35.96 32.04 -23.03
N ARG A 597 34.92 31.82 -22.22
CA ARG A 597 33.54 31.63 -22.70
C ARG A 597 33.01 32.92 -23.34
N ALA A 598 33.21 34.06 -22.73
CA ALA A 598 32.81 35.34 -23.29
C ALA A 598 33.57 35.65 -24.57
N GLU A 599 34.87 35.33 -24.65
CA GLU A 599 35.72 35.50 -25.87
C GLU A 599 35.23 34.60 -27.00
N LYS A 600 34.93 33.33 -26.74
CA LYS A 600 34.34 32.39 -27.71
C LYS A 600 32.99 32.88 -28.24
N MET A 601 32.14 33.43 -27.37
CA MET A 601 30.87 34.01 -27.76
C MET A 601 31.06 35.26 -28.63
N ALA A 602 31.95 36.21 -28.23
CA ALA A 602 32.24 37.37 -29.00
C ALA A 602 32.72 37.01 -30.40
N LYS A 603 33.63 36.05 -30.53
CA LYS A 603 34.14 35.54 -31.79
C LYS A 603 33.02 34.94 -32.67
N ARG A 604 32.07 34.21 -32.10
CA ARG A 604 30.90 33.63 -32.78
C ARG A 604 30.03 34.70 -33.43
N TYR A 605 29.88 35.85 -32.76
CA TYR A 605 29.11 37.00 -33.29
C TYR A 605 29.94 38.02 -34.07
N GLY A 606 31.20 37.71 -34.40
CA GLY A 606 32.08 38.61 -35.12
C GLY A 606 32.48 39.85 -34.34
N ILE A 607 32.43 39.82 -33.02
CA ILE A 607 32.77 40.90 -32.11
C ILE A 607 34.18 40.65 -31.56
N THR A 608 35.05 41.66 -31.61
CA THR A 608 36.36 41.56 -30.95
C THR A 608 36.25 41.79 -29.45
N VAL A 609 37.09 41.15 -28.64
CA VAL A 609 37.02 41.15 -27.22
C VAL A 609 37.09 42.59 -26.61
N ASP A 610 37.90 43.48 -27.24
CA ASP A 610 38.00 44.89 -26.87
C ASP A 610 36.71 45.69 -27.11
N LYS A 611 35.79 45.17 -27.89
CA LYS A 611 34.47 45.78 -28.16
C LYS A 611 33.35 45.22 -27.28
N LEU A 612 33.64 44.25 -26.41
CA LEU A 612 32.66 43.80 -25.46
C LEU A 612 32.30 44.93 -24.48
N PRO A 613 31.04 45.10 -24.13
CA PRO A 613 30.66 46.09 -23.13
C PRO A 613 31.29 45.75 -21.77
N PRO A 614 31.64 46.75 -20.95
CA PRO A 614 32.05 46.53 -19.57
C PRO A 614 30.98 45.64 -18.84
N ALA A 615 31.40 44.51 -18.30
CA ALA A 615 30.53 43.56 -17.66
C ALA A 615 31.27 42.84 -16.50
N LEU A 616 30.50 42.27 -15.61
CA LEU A 616 31.00 41.28 -14.66
C LEU A 616 30.82 39.89 -15.25
N TYR A 617 31.84 39.07 -15.12
CA TYR A 617 31.87 37.70 -15.59
C TYR A 617 32.00 36.74 -14.43
N LEU A 618 31.54 35.52 -14.60
CA LEU A 618 31.77 34.38 -13.68
C LEU A 618 32.88 33.51 -14.30
N ILE A 619 33.98 33.36 -13.57
CA ILE A 619 35.11 32.51 -13.96
C ILE A 619 35.15 31.27 -13.06
N SER A 620 35.24 30.10 -13.64
CA SER A 620 35.42 28.85 -12.92
C SER A 620 36.80 28.78 -12.27
N GLU A 621 36.89 28.22 -11.08
CA GLU A 621 38.16 27.92 -10.41
C GLU A 621 39.04 26.97 -11.25
N ASP A 622 38.45 26.15 -12.13
CA ASP A 622 39.13 25.21 -13.01
C ASP A 622 39.60 25.87 -14.36
N SER A 623 39.27 27.13 -14.58
CA SER A 623 39.71 27.84 -15.81
C SER A 623 41.17 28.10 -15.79
N ALA A 624 41.84 27.95 -16.97
CA ALA A 624 43.24 28.29 -17.12
C ALA A 624 43.54 29.79 -16.86
N SER A 625 42.54 30.66 -17.05
CA SER A 625 42.61 32.11 -16.75
C SER A 625 42.33 32.49 -15.30
N PHE A 626 42.00 31.50 -14.46
CA PHE A 626 41.70 31.74 -13.06
C PHE A 626 42.99 32.11 -12.28
N THR A 627 42.89 33.09 -11.39
CA THR A 627 44.00 33.50 -10.54
C THR A 627 43.54 33.50 -9.06
N ASP A 628 44.43 33.12 -8.14
CA ASP A 628 44.09 32.95 -6.71
C ASP A 628 43.66 34.22 -6.01
N ASP A 629 44.07 35.40 -6.50
CA ASP A 629 43.64 36.68 -5.97
C ASP A 629 42.12 36.88 -6.05
N LEU A 630 41.45 36.26 -7.03
CA LEU A 630 40.02 36.32 -7.17
C LEU A 630 39.25 35.67 -6.00
N LYS A 631 39.88 34.72 -5.30
CA LYS A 631 39.31 34.11 -4.08
C LYS A 631 39.09 35.11 -2.95
N SER A 632 39.87 36.17 -2.89
CA SER A 632 39.79 37.22 -1.87
C SER A 632 38.78 38.30 -2.23
N LYS A 633 38.48 38.51 -3.52
CA LYS A 633 37.60 39.56 -4.01
C LYS A 633 36.13 39.26 -3.75
N LYS A 634 35.38 40.33 -3.51
CA LYS A 634 33.90 40.30 -3.43
C LYS A 634 33.34 41.01 -4.68
N PRO A 635 32.10 40.73 -5.08
CA PRO A 635 31.46 41.41 -6.21
C PRO A 635 31.45 42.94 -6.08
N GLU A 636 31.31 43.46 -4.84
CA GLU A 636 31.29 44.90 -4.56
C GLU A 636 32.67 45.59 -4.70
N ASP A 637 33.77 44.84 -4.77
CA ASP A 637 35.09 45.35 -5.01
C ASP A 637 35.31 45.83 -6.45
N TYR A 638 34.34 45.49 -7.35
CA TYR A 638 34.35 45.89 -8.74
C TYR A 638 33.57 47.20 -8.95
N ASN A 639 34.22 48.23 -9.47
CA ASN A 639 33.64 49.56 -9.71
C ASN A 639 32.35 49.50 -10.53
N LEU A 640 32.23 48.55 -11.46
CA LEU A 640 31.03 48.36 -12.29
C LEU A 640 29.79 48.07 -11.43
N LEU A 641 29.90 47.19 -10.44
CA LEU A 641 28.81 46.86 -9.56
C LEU A 641 28.56 47.94 -8.52
N SER A 642 29.62 48.42 -7.87
CA SER A 642 29.49 49.43 -6.82
C SER A 642 28.90 50.72 -7.37
N ASN A 643 29.31 51.19 -8.55
CA ASN A 643 28.74 52.38 -9.20
C ASN A 643 27.25 52.12 -9.55
N TYR A 644 26.94 50.98 -10.14
CA TYR A 644 25.54 50.65 -10.46
C TYR A 644 24.65 50.64 -9.20
N ILE A 645 25.11 50.01 -8.11
CA ILE A 645 24.40 50.01 -6.82
C ILE A 645 24.20 51.44 -6.31
N ASN A 646 25.27 52.29 -6.39
CA ASN A 646 25.18 53.63 -5.93
C ASN A 646 24.22 54.52 -6.73
N ASP A 647 24.15 54.32 -8.02
CA ASP A 647 23.35 55.11 -8.94
C ASP A 647 21.86 54.69 -8.98
N ASN A 648 21.56 53.44 -8.58
CA ASN A 648 20.22 52.88 -8.85
C ASN A 648 19.44 52.47 -7.57
N PHE A 649 20.11 52.40 -6.39
CA PHE A 649 19.48 51.97 -5.15
C PHE A 649 19.52 53.03 -4.07
N SER A 650 18.45 53.18 -3.32
CA SER A 650 18.38 54.06 -2.15
C SER A 650 19.27 53.58 -1.00
N SER A 651 19.54 54.45 -0.03
CA SER A 651 20.34 54.11 1.16
C SER A 651 19.72 52.96 1.96
N GLU A 652 18.38 52.88 1.98
CA GLU A 652 17.65 51.80 2.67
C GLU A 652 17.80 50.46 1.94
N GLU A 653 17.61 50.45 0.63
CA GLU A 653 17.78 49.24 -0.19
C GLU A 653 19.19 48.69 -0.14
N LYS A 654 20.22 49.56 -0.12
CA LYS A 654 21.64 49.17 0.01
C LYS A 654 21.91 48.39 1.28
N THR A 655 21.18 48.61 2.38
CA THR A 655 21.37 47.86 3.64
C THR A 655 20.93 46.40 3.53
N THR A 656 20.00 46.10 2.62
CA THR A 656 19.45 44.77 2.40
C THR A 656 20.15 44.02 1.29
N LEU A 657 20.80 44.72 0.35
CA LEU A 657 21.56 44.15 -0.74
C LEU A 657 22.83 43.47 -0.23
N LYS A 658 22.91 42.12 -0.46
CA LYS A 658 24.13 41.36 -0.17
C LYS A 658 24.47 40.54 -1.40
N ALA A 659 25.55 40.91 -2.08
CA ALA A 659 26.05 40.12 -3.21
C ALA A 659 26.62 38.79 -2.71
N PRO A 660 26.27 37.66 -3.38
CA PRO A 660 26.91 36.38 -3.09
C PRO A 660 28.39 36.42 -3.47
N LYS A 661 29.23 35.81 -2.64
CA LYS A 661 30.67 35.71 -2.91
C LYS A 661 31.03 34.52 -3.80
N TYR A 662 30.28 33.44 -3.67
CA TYR A 662 30.52 32.18 -4.36
C TYR A 662 29.32 31.83 -5.21
N PHE A 663 29.58 31.23 -6.36
CA PHE A 663 28.54 30.69 -7.25
C PHE A 663 28.91 29.25 -7.53
N TYR A 664 28.09 28.32 -7.04
CA TYR A 664 28.28 26.91 -7.24
C TYR A 664 27.33 26.44 -8.37
N GLU A 665 27.88 25.86 -9.41
CA GLU A 665 27.14 25.16 -10.44
C GLU A 665 27.07 23.69 -10.04
N LEU A 666 25.86 23.22 -9.73
CA LEU A 666 25.57 21.84 -9.36
C LEU A 666 24.97 21.14 -10.57
N VAL A 667 25.61 20.10 -11.01
CA VAL A 667 25.08 19.23 -12.08
C VAL A 667 24.55 17.96 -11.42
N PHE A 668 23.24 17.79 -11.47
CA PHE A 668 22.56 16.59 -11.05
C PHE A 668 22.42 15.62 -12.22
N GLU A 669 22.67 14.35 -11.97
CA GLU A 669 22.43 13.28 -12.92
C GLU A 669 21.35 12.32 -12.41
N LYS A 670 20.65 11.67 -13.31
CA LYS A 670 19.60 10.70 -12.98
C LYS A 670 19.83 9.40 -13.76
N PRO A 671 20.71 8.51 -13.25
CA PRO A 671 20.92 7.19 -13.84
C PRO A 671 19.67 6.30 -13.74
N GLY A 672 18.82 6.52 -12.72
CA GLY A 672 17.61 5.77 -12.51
C GLY A 672 16.48 6.14 -13.48
N ASP A 673 15.51 5.23 -13.62
CA ASP A 673 14.38 5.41 -14.55
C ASP A 673 13.26 6.27 -13.98
N LEU A 674 13.11 6.29 -12.64
CA LEU A 674 12.04 7.06 -12.00
C LEU A 674 12.36 8.55 -11.96
N VAL A 675 11.31 9.35 -12.03
CA VAL A 675 11.35 10.80 -11.79
C VAL A 675 10.99 11.06 -10.34
N MET A 676 11.86 11.81 -9.63
CA MET A 676 11.65 12.17 -8.22
C MET A 676 12.10 13.60 -7.96
N PRO A 677 11.60 14.26 -6.91
CA PRO A 677 12.14 15.52 -6.42
C PRO A 677 13.60 15.38 -6.02
N ILE A 678 14.38 16.47 -6.13
CA ILE A 678 15.75 16.50 -5.64
C ILE A 678 15.77 17.22 -4.29
N ILE A 679 16.07 16.50 -3.21
CA ILE A 679 16.26 17.06 -1.86
C ILE A 679 17.75 17.28 -1.65
N VAL A 680 18.17 18.53 -1.46
CA VAL A 680 19.58 18.91 -1.30
C VAL A 680 19.82 19.47 0.10
N GLU A 681 20.74 18.89 0.85
CA GLU A 681 21.28 19.48 2.06
C GLU A 681 22.68 20.06 1.76
N ILE A 682 22.87 21.34 2.07
CA ILE A 682 24.11 22.08 1.88
C ILE A 682 24.68 22.38 3.25
N GLU A 683 25.94 22.00 3.46
CA GLU A 683 26.71 22.34 4.69
C GLU A 683 27.76 23.37 4.37
N TYR A 684 27.77 24.46 5.15
CA TYR A 684 28.70 25.57 5.01
C TYR A 684 29.91 25.41 5.91
N LYS A 685 30.98 26.16 5.60
CA LYS A 685 32.25 26.15 6.36
C LYS A 685 32.08 26.54 7.84
N ASP A 686 31.05 27.29 8.19
CA ASP A 686 30.72 27.66 9.56
C ASP A 686 29.89 26.60 10.31
N GLY A 687 29.63 25.44 9.68
CA GLY A 687 28.83 24.33 10.23
C GLY A 687 27.34 24.52 10.11
N THR A 688 26.85 25.65 9.58
CA THR A 688 25.42 25.84 9.34
C THR A 688 24.96 25.00 8.13
N LYS A 689 23.69 24.58 8.14
CA LYS A 689 23.09 23.79 7.09
C LYS A 689 21.87 24.47 6.50
N GLU A 690 21.65 24.25 5.23
CA GLU A 690 20.45 24.67 4.49
C GLU A 690 19.89 23.48 3.69
N ARG A 691 18.56 23.32 3.69
CA ARG A 691 17.89 22.34 2.84
C ARG A 691 17.09 23.05 1.76
N LYS A 692 17.12 22.46 0.58
CA LYS A 692 16.34 22.90 -0.57
C LYS A 692 15.77 21.71 -1.30
N GLN A 693 14.51 21.79 -1.67
CA GLN A 693 13.85 20.78 -2.47
C GLN A 693 13.51 21.38 -3.84
N TYR A 694 13.89 20.67 -4.89
CA TYR A 694 13.44 20.97 -6.25
C TYR A 694 12.34 19.96 -6.62
N PRO A 695 11.21 20.42 -7.19
CA PRO A 695 10.13 19.54 -7.57
C PRO A 695 10.54 18.60 -8.72
N ALA A 696 9.82 17.50 -8.88
CA ALA A 696 10.11 16.50 -9.91
C ALA A 696 10.09 17.07 -11.35
N GLU A 697 9.32 18.13 -11.58
CA GLU A 697 9.24 18.84 -12.85
C GLU A 697 10.56 19.45 -13.31
N ILE A 698 11.56 19.52 -12.44
CA ILE A 698 12.92 19.93 -12.85
C ILE A 698 13.46 19.06 -13.99
N TRP A 699 13.00 17.81 -14.08
CA TRP A 699 13.41 16.85 -15.09
C TRP A 699 12.64 16.94 -16.41
N ARG A 700 11.66 17.86 -16.56
CA ARG A 700 10.80 17.92 -17.77
C ARG A 700 11.56 18.18 -19.06
N LEU A 701 12.58 19.02 -19.05
CA LEU A 701 13.33 19.39 -20.25
C LEU A 701 14.50 18.44 -20.54
N ASN A 702 15.05 17.82 -19.50
CA ASN A 702 16.11 16.82 -19.62
C ASN A 702 15.99 15.88 -18.42
N ASP A 703 15.67 14.62 -18.68
CA ASP A 703 15.48 13.61 -17.65
C ASP A 703 16.77 12.82 -17.31
N ALA A 704 17.89 13.18 -17.92
CA ALA A 704 19.19 12.58 -17.62
C ALA A 704 20.06 13.49 -16.75
N GLU A 705 20.01 14.81 -16.99
CA GLU A 705 20.92 15.76 -16.35
C GLU A 705 20.27 17.14 -16.21
N VAL A 706 20.44 17.76 -15.05
CA VAL A 706 19.95 19.12 -14.77
C VAL A 706 21.01 19.93 -14.04
N THR A 707 21.22 21.16 -14.48
CA THR A 707 22.17 22.09 -13.85
C THR A 707 21.46 23.18 -13.08
N LYS A 708 21.91 23.45 -11.85
CA LYS A 708 21.46 24.58 -11.03
C LYS A 708 22.64 25.42 -10.55
N VAL A 709 22.47 26.74 -10.59
CA VAL A 709 23.42 27.68 -9.98
C VAL A 709 22.94 28.00 -8.57
N PHE A 710 23.84 27.81 -7.62
CA PHE A 710 23.61 28.11 -6.21
C PHE A 710 24.52 29.25 -5.75
N PRO A 711 24.00 30.50 -5.67
CA PRO A 711 24.77 31.63 -5.16
C PRO A 711 24.85 31.61 -3.62
N SER A 712 26.03 31.84 -3.06
CA SER A 712 26.22 31.82 -1.61
C SER A 712 27.20 32.90 -1.12
N SER A 713 26.91 33.49 0.03
CA SER A 713 27.83 34.34 0.74
C SER A 713 28.88 33.54 1.57
N LYS A 714 28.58 32.24 1.81
CA LYS A 714 29.39 31.31 2.59
C LYS A 714 30.01 30.24 1.71
N ALA A 715 31.19 29.76 2.05
CA ALA A 715 31.78 28.62 1.36
C ALA A 715 31.05 27.32 1.72
N ILE A 716 30.66 26.58 0.70
CA ILE A 716 30.04 25.23 0.83
C ILE A 716 31.20 24.24 1.05
N THR A 717 31.03 23.34 2.03
CA THR A 717 31.99 22.28 2.35
C THR A 717 31.45 20.88 1.98
N LYS A 718 30.11 20.73 2.00
CA LYS A 718 29.48 19.45 1.67
C LYS A 718 28.08 19.68 1.06
N ILE A 719 27.73 18.84 0.12
CA ILE A 719 26.38 18.75 -0.45
C ILE A 719 25.94 17.29 -0.35
N THR A 720 24.71 17.06 0.09
CA THR A 720 24.15 15.70 0.18
C THR A 720 22.76 15.70 -0.47
N ILE A 721 22.51 14.77 -1.39
CA ILE A 721 21.17 14.50 -1.93
C ILE A 721 20.49 13.50 -1.02
N ASP A 722 19.21 13.72 -0.78
CA ASP A 722 18.31 12.87 0.02
C ASP A 722 18.95 12.40 1.34
N PRO A 723 19.33 13.34 2.23
CA PRO A 723 20.06 13.03 3.45
C PRO A 723 19.32 12.09 4.41
N ASP A 724 17.99 12.05 4.32
CA ASP A 724 17.12 11.23 5.18
C ASP A 724 16.58 9.98 4.45
N GLU A 725 17.08 9.70 3.22
CA GLU A 725 16.71 8.53 2.43
C GLU A 725 15.18 8.42 2.15
N GLN A 726 14.56 9.56 1.81
CA GLN A 726 13.08 9.71 1.67
C GLN A 726 12.54 9.37 0.27
N THR A 727 13.41 9.20 -0.74
CA THR A 727 13.01 9.03 -2.14
C THR A 727 13.24 7.62 -2.70
N ALA A 728 13.57 6.66 -1.85
CA ALA A 728 13.93 5.30 -2.23
C ALA A 728 15.06 5.24 -3.26
N ASP A 729 16.11 6.05 -3.08
CA ASP A 729 17.29 6.03 -3.92
C ASP A 729 18.10 4.74 -3.70
N ILE A 730 18.35 4.01 -4.80
CA ILE A 730 19.02 2.71 -4.75
C ILE A 730 20.55 2.83 -4.68
N ASN A 731 21.11 4.03 -4.88
CA ASN A 731 22.55 4.24 -5.00
C ASN A 731 23.04 5.47 -4.21
N LEU A 732 23.24 5.32 -2.95
CA LEU A 732 23.71 6.41 -2.07
C LEU A 732 25.18 6.82 -2.30
N SER A 733 25.94 6.13 -3.15
CA SER A 733 27.36 6.40 -3.38
C SER A 733 27.61 7.66 -4.22
N ASN A 734 26.63 8.09 -5.02
CA ASN A 734 26.66 9.29 -5.85
C ASN A 734 25.94 10.50 -5.21
N ASN A 735 25.37 10.36 -4.01
CA ASN A 735 24.55 11.38 -3.34
C ASN A 735 25.36 12.45 -2.59
N SER A 736 26.67 12.46 -2.64
CA SER A 736 27.45 13.42 -1.86
C SER A 736 28.60 14.06 -2.63
N TRP A 737 28.82 15.35 -2.34
CA TRP A 737 30.00 16.08 -2.76
C TRP A 737 30.66 16.73 -1.53
N PRO A 738 32.00 16.63 -1.35
CA PRO A 738 32.93 15.78 -2.11
C PRO A 738 32.52 14.30 -2.07
N LYS A 739 32.83 13.55 -3.13
CA LYS A 739 32.54 12.10 -3.16
C LYS A 739 33.23 11.44 -1.96
N LYS A 740 32.49 10.63 -1.23
CA LYS A 740 33.05 9.82 -0.14
C LYS A 740 34.08 8.88 -0.73
N THR A 741 35.32 8.97 -0.26
CA THR A 741 36.32 7.93 -0.56
C THR A 741 35.89 6.64 0.11
N GLU A 742 35.55 5.62 -0.68
CA GLU A 742 35.21 4.32 -0.12
C GLU A 742 36.37 3.80 0.75
N ASN A 743 36.06 3.48 1.99
CA ASN A 743 37.01 2.83 2.88
C ASN A 743 37.27 1.41 2.35
N LYS A 744 38.53 0.93 2.38
CA LYS A 744 38.92 -0.42 1.95
C LYS A 744 38.04 -1.53 2.54
N PHE A 745 37.50 -1.32 3.74
CA PHE A 745 36.63 -2.26 4.43
C PHE A 745 35.21 -2.29 3.83
N GLU A 746 34.68 -1.16 3.40
CA GLU A 746 33.38 -1.11 2.71
C GLU A 746 33.45 -1.74 1.31
N LYS A 747 34.56 -1.53 0.61
CA LYS A 747 34.81 -2.20 -0.66
C LYS A 747 34.88 -3.72 -0.49
N PHE A 748 35.60 -4.19 0.54
CA PHE A 748 35.68 -5.61 0.86
C PHE A 748 34.32 -6.23 1.19
N LYS A 749 33.47 -5.54 1.95
CA LYS A 749 32.07 -5.99 2.22
C LYS A 749 31.22 -6.08 0.95
N LYS A 750 31.32 -5.10 0.06
CA LYS A 750 30.60 -5.13 -1.23
C LYS A 750 31.05 -6.28 -2.12
N ASP A 751 32.34 -6.59 -2.14
CA ASP A 751 32.90 -7.69 -2.93
C ASP A 751 32.48 -9.08 -2.38
N GLN A 752 32.29 -9.20 -1.06
CA GLN A 752 31.78 -10.43 -0.41
C GLN A 752 30.27 -10.67 -0.62
N ILE A 753 29.50 -9.63 -0.88
CA ILE A 753 28.04 -9.73 -1.13
C ILE A 753 27.73 -10.05 -2.61
N LYS A 754 28.69 -9.82 -3.52
CA LYS A 754 28.57 -10.11 -4.96
C LYS A 754 29.07 -11.51 -5.38
N GLY A 755 29.68 -12.27 -4.49
CA GLY A 755 30.06 -13.67 -4.64
C GLY A 755 29.08 -14.59 -3.90
#